data_d73d80b142c6e9352cbd56f80fecc912
#
_entry.id   d73d80b142c6e9352cbd56f80fecc912
#
_cell.length_a   1.000
_cell.length_b   1.000
_cell.length_c   1.000
_cell.angle_alpha   90.00
_cell.angle_beta   90.00
_cell.angle_gamma   90.00
#
_symmetry.space_group_name_H-M   'P 1'
#
loop_
_entity.id
_entity.type
_entity.pdbx_description
1 polymer ?
#
loop_
_entity_poly.entity_id
_entity_poly.type
_entity_poly.pdbx_seq_one_letter_code
_entity_poly.pdbx_strand_id
1 'polypeptide(L)'
;MQLDVSFSSKAAEKDIVDHVTSDGCTYSTLSMVSRSGVVQITEKEVLESIESEYFSPIVDPIAHELKKLPTVLDINQINADRKKIRQQLAVITRKVSDLILEQHPSFSAQMQDVANLKGSVEEVHAACLAARQSIRQARDQCTAHSLKVLCLYRRRQYMLNVQTLVNLLKSLLQAEKHALELIKEKDFISAIGVCEKAMSTVLLCDTCRPVRDMGKRVQSLLQMIEEKLNSAAAEACFALNLKEYERIVAAYNALPTTKNLAERLVDQFATAICNTASAVLERYQNGSTANVSSSDFELLSRHVRHASLPLCLRELLQLLWHLLFSYHNVLWWYESRADEGLEISSEGDLSVFRLLENNLVPMWENACFKVNCLVTNVDFEKLGFEEFVSIFETCSRFVGYACPPLGEDIVLGDVLKQKSVAYFVRYHRSCLQQLATYLCSDAWESVPVENNFGWQQLPEFSKFSTFCQEAAGSCDDESESLETFETYCMQAGCANPFSAEKERESCETESSTNGSTDDSSPDDDVHANELNLEPLVCSNADSMEPVLSNSALMLLRCIGRYLHVACISKVIAFTAISSLCQLFNLYFIMLFKILFTAEEQKTLPSTCHFFVDLMERLLSVETDALVNVKNTVCLEQLNKSSGLFGLAERLVAVESLIFVSRQLESMLGSIEAILPHAKRACVVQFNAQTLKLVPQMRNFVYGIVARKAVNCHGIAERIANADWDLTELMSQHSAYVDDVIKELVAFNKQLHMINAVVKISTESHKILWQVCTEKIFNILVEGFAGVKKSSAEGRALMQLDFQHLLMNIARLSGFRAVPGKEFVENFIKVYYVPEASMEQWIVDNRNVGFHRQREMLH
;
A
#
# COMPACT_ATOMS: atom_id res chain seq x y z
N MET A 1 -19.41 -8.61 66.62
CA MET A 1 -19.00 -9.79 65.90
C MET A 1 -17.66 -9.44 65.26
N GLN A 2 -16.60 -9.81 65.99
CA GLN A 2 -15.21 -9.72 65.53
C GLN A 2 -14.97 -10.87 64.56
N LEU A 3 -14.33 -10.61 63.48
CA LEU A 3 -13.55 -11.62 62.77
C LEU A 3 -12.22 -10.99 62.41
N ASP A 4 -11.28 -11.39 63.23
CA ASP A 4 -9.82 -11.27 62.95
C ASP A 4 -9.47 -12.10 61.71
N VAL A 5 -8.89 -11.45 60.76
CA VAL A 5 -8.05 -12.11 59.76
C VAL A 5 -6.68 -11.42 59.70
N SER A 6 -5.83 -11.87 60.59
CA SER A 6 -4.41 -11.67 60.48
C SER A 6 -3.88 -12.55 59.34
N PHE A 7 -3.53 -12.00 58.19
CA PHE A 7 -2.71 -12.72 57.23
C PHE A 7 -1.26 -12.23 57.25
N SER A 8 -0.46 -13.17 57.64
CA SER A 8 0.99 -13.12 57.68
C SER A 8 1.59 -12.88 56.30
N SER A 9 2.13 -11.66 56.11
CA SER A 9 2.84 -11.23 54.91
C SER A 9 4.33 -11.58 55.00
N LYS A 10 4.71 -12.87 55.17
CA LYS A 10 6.13 -13.27 55.12
C LYS A 10 6.46 -14.54 54.34
N ALA A 11 5.53 -15.07 53.56
CA ALA A 11 5.77 -16.29 52.79
C ALA A 11 5.64 -16.16 51.26
N ALA A 12 5.36 -14.95 50.73
CA ALA A 12 5.18 -14.75 49.27
C ALA A 12 6.35 -14.07 48.56
N GLU A 13 7.40 -13.69 49.30
CA GLU A 13 8.56 -13.00 48.69
C GLU A 13 9.73 -13.93 48.31
N LYS A 14 9.58 -15.23 48.51
CA LYS A 14 10.67 -16.17 48.20
C LYS A 14 10.45 -17.02 46.97
N ASP A 15 9.21 -17.08 46.44
CA ASP A 15 8.91 -17.95 45.27
C ASP A 15 8.85 -17.21 43.94
N ILE A 16 9.10 -15.88 43.90
CA ILE A 16 9.12 -15.08 42.64
C ILE A 16 10.55 -14.86 42.14
N VAL A 17 11.58 -15.15 42.95
CA VAL A 17 12.97 -14.92 42.54
C VAL A 17 13.59 -16.16 41.87
N ASP A 18 13.04 -17.37 42.09
CA ASP A 18 13.61 -18.58 41.52
C ASP A 18 13.00 -19.09 40.18
N HIS A 19 12.03 -18.34 39.62
CA HIS A 19 11.46 -18.69 38.30
C HIS A 19 11.86 -17.80 37.12
N VAL A 20 12.81 -16.88 37.33
CA VAL A 20 13.33 -16.01 36.22
C VAL A 20 14.74 -16.41 35.78
N THR A 21 15.29 -17.51 36.31
CA THR A 21 16.66 -17.94 35.95
C THR A 21 16.76 -19.31 35.29
N SER A 22 15.72 -19.76 34.58
CA SER A 22 15.85 -21.00 33.80
C SER A 22 15.15 -21.01 32.43
N ASP A 23 15.20 -19.88 31.69
CA ASP A 23 15.13 -19.99 30.24
C ASP A 23 16.36 -19.31 29.66
N GLY A 24 17.44 -20.00 29.81
CA GLY A 24 18.66 -19.81 29.07
C GLY A 24 18.41 -20.08 27.60
N CYS A 25 18.08 -19.06 26.86
CA CYS A 25 18.40 -19.11 25.44
C CYS A 25 19.93 -19.13 25.35
N THR A 26 20.46 -20.32 25.41
CA THR A 26 21.81 -20.61 24.94
C THR A 26 21.87 -20.28 23.46
N TYR A 27 22.23 -19.07 23.14
CA TYR A 27 22.93 -18.85 21.88
C TYR A 27 24.24 -19.62 22.01
N SER A 28 24.23 -20.83 21.43
CA SER A 28 25.45 -21.56 21.20
C SER A 28 26.37 -20.69 20.37
N THR A 29 27.34 -20.11 21.03
CA THR A 29 28.55 -19.62 20.41
C THR A 29 29.22 -20.82 19.74
N LEU A 30 28.90 -21.05 18.49
CA LEU A 30 29.76 -21.82 17.61
C LEU A 30 31.06 -21.04 17.49
N SER A 31 31.99 -21.35 18.36
CA SER A 31 33.38 -21.01 18.21
C SER A 31 33.93 -21.78 17.02
N MET A 32 33.76 -21.23 15.85
CA MET A 32 34.60 -21.58 14.72
C MET A 32 35.93 -20.88 14.92
N VAL A 33 36.88 -21.67 15.33
CA VAL A 33 38.29 -21.32 15.28
C VAL A 33 38.64 -21.13 13.80
N SER A 34 38.62 -19.88 13.37
CA SER A 34 39.31 -19.49 12.15
C SER A 34 40.44 -18.55 12.56
N ARG A 35 41.62 -19.05 12.38
CA ARG A 35 42.87 -18.28 12.41
C ARG A 35 42.80 -17.16 11.38
N SER A 36 42.42 -15.97 11.78
CA SER A 36 42.90 -14.69 11.23
C SER A 36 42.45 -13.59 12.19
N GLY A 37 43.37 -12.72 12.59
CA GLY A 37 43.19 -11.72 13.62
C GLY A 37 42.03 -10.77 13.33
N VAL A 38 40.88 -11.06 13.91
CA VAL A 38 39.78 -10.13 13.95
C VAL A 38 39.92 -9.35 15.23
N VAL A 39 40.32 -8.08 15.09
CA VAL A 39 40.23 -7.08 16.14
C VAL A 39 38.79 -7.12 16.70
N GLN A 40 38.63 -7.47 17.97
CA GLN A 40 37.33 -7.36 18.65
C GLN A 40 37.01 -5.87 18.81
N ILE A 41 36.15 -5.39 17.94
CA ILE A 41 35.65 -4.03 17.99
C ILE A 41 34.80 -3.89 19.27
N THR A 42 35.16 -2.96 20.16
CA THR A 42 34.38 -2.71 21.37
C THR A 42 33.02 -2.13 21.05
N GLU A 43 32.03 -2.38 21.92
CA GLU A 43 30.65 -1.82 21.73
C GLU A 43 30.65 -0.32 21.52
N LYS A 44 31.59 0.39 22.15
CA LYS A 44 31.77 1.84 22.04
C LYS A 44 32.24 2.24 20.64
N GLU A 45 33.18 1.50 20.08
CA GLU A 45 33.66 1.71 18.71
C GLU A 45 32.58 1.39 17.66
N VAL A 46 31.71 0.44 17.95
CA VAL A 46 30.54 0.14 17.07
C VAL A 46 29.56 1.31 17.07
N LEU A 47 29.28 1.91 18.24
CA LEU A 47 28.40 3.09 18.35
C LEU A 47 29.01 4.33 17.69
N GLU A 48 30.32 4.56 17.86
CA GLU A 48 31.05 5.66 17.22
C GLU A 48 31.19 5.48 15.70
N SER A 49 31.04 4.25 15.20
CA SER A 49 31.08 3.92 13.78
C SER A 49 29.75 4.22 13.05
N ILE A 50 28.72 4.65 13.77
CA ILE A 50 27.43 5.01 13.15
C ILE A 50 27.56 6.40 12.53
N GLU A 51 27.24 6.48 11.28
CA GLU A 51 27.38 7.73 10.54
C GLU A 51 26.34 8.76 10.98
N SER A 52 26.73 10.04 10.98
CA SER A 52 25.90 11.17 11.43
C SER A 52 24.60 11.31 10.64
N GLU A 53 24.59 10.84 9.41
CA GLU A 53 23.46 10.90 8.48
C GLU A 53 22.25 10.09 8.97
N TYR A 54 22.47 9.01 9.72
CA TYR A 54 21.37 8.22 10.32
C TYR A 54 20.62 8.93 11.45
N PHE A 55 21.19 10.00 12.01
CA PHE A 55 20.54 10.79 13.04
C PHE A 55 19.69 11.94 12.48
N SER A 56 19.73 12.15 11.18
CA SER A 56 18.96 13.22 10.54
C SER A 56 17.59 12.72 10.07
N PRO A 57 16.48 13.32 10.51
CA PRO A 57 15.14 12.92 10.10
C PRO A 57 14.81 13.23 8.63
N ILE A 58 15.69 13.94 7.92
CA ILE A 58 15.48 14.42 6.54
C ILE A 58 16.14 13.47 5.54
N VAL A 59 17.12 12.70 5.97
CA VAL A 59 17.90 11.82 5.09
C VAL A 59 17.29 10.44 5.06
N ASP A 60 16.92 9.98 3.87
CA ASP A 60 16.51 8.59 3.68
C ASP A 60 17.74 7.67 3.84
N PRO A 61 17.76 6.81 4.87
CA PRO A 61 18.87 5.90 5.13
C PRO A 61 19.13 4.94 3.98
N ILE A 62 18.08 4.58 3.24
CA ILE A 62 18.16 3.63 2.12
C ILE A 62 18.85 4.30 0.94
N ALA A 63 18.47 5.52 0.61
CA ALA A 63 19.11 6.28 -0.46
C ALA A 63 20.57 6.60 -0.14
N HIS A 64 20.91 6.78 1.14
CA HIS A 64 22.28 6.99 1.59
C HIS A 64 23.16 5.74 1.38
N GLU A 65 22.66 4.57 1.74
CA GLU A 65 23.40 3.31 1.54
C GLU A 65 23.53 2.92 0.08
N LEU A 66 22.50 3.19 -0.72
CA LEU A 66 22.54 2.93 -2.16
C LEU A 66 23.61 3.77 -2.90
N LYS A 67 23.87 5.00 -2.44
CA LYS A 67 24.90 5.87 -3.01
C LYS A 67 26.33 5.37 -2.76
N LYS A 68 26.55 4.56 -1.73
CA LYS A 68 27.86 4.01 -1.37
C LYS A 68 28.23 2.78 -2.18
N LEU A 69 27.24 2.18 -2.86
CA LEU A 69 27.49 0.98 -3.64
C LEU A 69 28.36 1.30 -4.89
N PRO A 70 29.44 0.59 -5.09
CA PRO A 70 30.29 0.78 -6.26
C PRO A 70 29.58 0.34 -7.54
N THR A 71 29.98 0.89 -8.66
CA THR A 71 29.42 0.58 -9.99
C THR A 71 29.59 -0.89 -10.41
N VAL A 72 30.51 -1.59 -9.76
CA VAL A 72 30.66 -3.05 -9.89
C VAL A 72 30.38 -3.66 -8.53
N LEU A 73 29.30 -4.39 -8.42
CA LEU A 73 28.84 -4.96 -7.16
C LEU A 73 29.66 -6.21 -6.79
N ASP A 74 30.37 -6.11 -5.69
CA ASP A 74 31.04 -7.26 -5.05
C ASP A 74 30.15 -7.81 -3.95
N ILE A 75 29.75 -9.07 -4.07
CA ILE A 75 28.92 -9.79 -3.11
C ILE A 75 29.57 -9.83 -1.73
N ASN A 76 30.91 -9.93 -1.67
CA ASN A 76 31.65 -10.00 -0.42
C ASN A 76 31.56 -8.67 0.32
N GLN A 77 31.66 -7.55 -0.40
CA GLN A 77 31.58 -6.20 0.17
C GLN A 77 30.17 -5.93 0.70
N ILE A 78 29.14 -6.27 -0.04
CA ILE A 78 27.73 -6.12 0.39
C ILE A 78 27.44 -6.96 1.64
N ASN A 79 27.96 -8.17 1.70
CA ASN A 79 27.78 -9.01 2.88
C ASN A 79 28.54 -8.46 4.10
N ALA A 80 29.68 -7.82 3.91
CA ALA A 80 30.43 -7.14 4.96
C ALA A 80 29.64 -5.95 5.53
N ASP A 81 29.10 -5.11 4.65
CA ASP A 81 28.29 -3.95 5.05
C ASP A 81 26.99 -4.37 5.74
N ARG A 82 26.29 -5.38 5.24
CA ARG A 82 25.13 -5.99 5.89
C ARG A 82 25.46 -6.52 7.29
N LYS A 83 26.63 -7.14 7.44
CA LYS A 83 27.09 -7.65 8.74
C LYS A 83 27.36 -6.49 9.71
N LYS A 84 27.97 -5.40 9.23
CA LYS A 84 28.24 -4.18 10.01
C LYS A 84 26.95 -3.57 10.52
N ILE A 85 25.97 -3.33 9.65
CA ILE A 85 24.68 -2.73 10.03
C ILE A 85 23.94 -3.61 11.04
N ARG A 86 23.96 -4.93 10.88
CA ARG A 86 23.36 -5.85 11.87
C ARG A 86 24.04 -5.79 13.23
N GLN A 87 25.35 -5.64 13.27
CA GLN A 87 26.08 -5.49 14.54
C GLN A 87 25.72 -4.17 15.24
N GLN A 88 25.65 -3.08 14.50
CA GLN A 88 25.23 -1.78 15.02
C GLN A 88 23.81 -1.84 15.60
N LEU A 89 22.86 -2.46 14.90
CA LEU A 89 21.49 -2.63 15.37
C LEU A 89 21.42 -3.46 16.66
N ALA A 90 22.18 -4.53 16.75
CA ALA A 90 22.20 -5.39 17.94
C ALA A 90 22.73 -4.63 19.16
N VAL A 91 23.77 -3.80 19.00
CA VAL A 91 24.34 -2.98 20.09
C VAL A 91 23.34 -1.93 20.55
N ILE A 92 22.67 -1.23 19.62
CA ILE A 92 21.64 -0.24 19.96
C ILE A 92 20.48 -0.88 20.72
N THR A 93 19.95 -2.02 20.26
CA THR A 93 18.83 -2.72 20.90
C THR A 93 19.18 -3.11 22.33
N ARG A 94 20.41 -3.60 22.55
CA ARG A 94 20.90 -3.95 23.87
C ARG A 94 20.97 -2.74 24.78
N LYS A 95 21.53 -1.62 24.29
CA LYS A 95 21.65 -0.37 25.04
C LYS A 95 20.31 0.20 25.47
N VAL A 96 19.30 0.14 24.60
CA VAL A 96 17.91 0.56 24.92
C VAL A 96 17.32 -0.33 26.03
N SER A 97 17.56 -1.64 25.96
CA SER A 97 17.09 -2.57 27.01
C SER A 97 17.75 -2.29 28.37
N ASP A 98 19.04 -2.00 28.36
CA ASP A 98 19.78 -1.65 29.60
C ASP A 98 19.25 -0.37 30.25
N LEU A 99 18.96 0.67 29.45
CA LEU A 99 18.36 1.93 29.92
C LEU A 99 16.96 1.74 30.51
N ILE A 100 16.17 0.83 29.95
CA ILE A 100 14.84 0.50 30.50
C ILE A 100 15.00 -0.18 31.87
N LEU A 101 15.96 -1.11 32.03
CA LEU A 101 16.22 -1.78 33.29
C LEU A 101 16.76 -0.83 34.35
N GLU A 102 17.57 0.15 33.99
CA GLU A 102 18.12 1.17 34.89
C GLU A 102 17.03 2.06 35.49
N GLN A 103 15.97 2.38 34.74
CA GLN A 103 14.88 3.25 35.22
C GLN A 103 13.89 2.50 36.14
N HIS A 104 13.84 1.16 36.05
CA HIS A 104 12.87 0.34 36.80
C HIS A 104 12.95 0.50 38.33
N PRO A 105 14.17 0.60 38.95
CA PRO A 105 14.25 0.73 40.40
C PRO A 105 13.65 2.05 40.92
N SER A 106 13.81 3.15 40.17
CA SER A 106 13.28 4.46 40.53
C SER A 106 11.76 4.48 40.65
N PHE A 107 11.07 3.80 39.73
CA PHE A 107 9.62 3.66 39.72
C PHE A 107 9.12 2.84 40.94
N SER A 108 9.83 1.77 41.27
CA SER A 108 9.50 0.92 42.41
C SER A 108 9.59 1.67 43.74
N ALA A 109 10.61 2.55 43.89
CA ALA A 109 10.77 3.35 45.10
C ALA A 109 9.61 4.35 45.30
N GLN A 110 9.15 5.01 44.24
CA GLN A 110 8.02 5.94 44.33
C GLN A 110 6.70 5.26 44.74
N MET A 111 6.47 4.02 44.33
CA MET A 111 5.31 3.23 44.75
C MET A 111 5.35 2.90 46.26
N GLN A 112 6.55 2.71 46.84
CA GLN A 112 6.72 2.46 48.26
C GLN A 112 6.38 3.70 49.12
N ASP A 113 6.70 4.89 48.62
CA ASP A 113 6.40 6.15 49.33
C ASP A 113 4.88 6.40 49.43
N VAL A 114 4.10 6.02 48.41
CA VAL A 114 2.64 6.13 48.44
C VAL A 114 2.03 5.18 49.51
N ALA A 115 2.60 4.00 49.67
CA ALA A 115 2.17 3.06 50.69
C ALA A 115 2.44 3.58 52.13
N ASN A 116 3.60 4.25 52.34
CA ASN A 116 3.97 4.85 53.62
C ASN A 116 3.02 5.99 54.02
N LEU A 117 2.64 6.82 53.02
CA LEU A 117 1.68 7.93 53.21
C LEU A 117 0.32 7.42 53.71
N LYS A 118 -0.16 6.31 53.17
CA LYS A 118 -1.42 5.71 53.57
C LYS A 118 -1.39 5.31 55.08
N GLY A 119 -0.30 4.70 55.51
CA GLY A 119 -0.12 4.31 56.93
C GLY A 119 -0.19 5.51 57.87
N SER A 120 0.48 6.61 57.53
CA SER A 120 0.46 7.82 58.33
C SER A 120 -0.93 8.47 58.48
N VAL A 121 -1.76 8.40 57.44
CA VAL A 121 -3.15 8.90 57.49
C VAL A 121 -4.01 8.04 58.41
N GLU A 122 -3.83 6.73 58.45
CA GLU A 122 -4.56 5.81 59.37
C GLU A 122 -4.19 6.08 60.83
N GLU A 123 -2.94 6.37 61.13
CA GLU A 123 -2.49 6.73 62.50
C GLU A 123 -3.13 8.04 62.98
N VAL A 124 -3.16 9.07 62.12
CA VAL A 124 -3.80 10.36 62.44
C VAL A 124 -5.28 10.19 62.70
N HIS A 125 -5.96 9.36 61.93
CA HIS A 125 -7.35 9.06 62.11
C HIS A 125 -7.63 8.40 63.48
N ALA A 126 -6.83 7.43 63.85
CA ALA A 126 -6.92 6.76 65.18
C ALA A 126 -6.72 7.72 66.35
N ALA A 127 -5.71 8.63 66.24
CA ALA A 127 -5.44 9.66 67.25
C ALA A 127 -6.63 10.64 67.42
N CYS A 128 -7.30 11.03 66.31
CA CYS A 128 -8.47 11.88 66.35
C CYS A 128 -9.67 11.22 67.04
N LEU A 129 -9.87 9.92 66.87
CA LEU A 129 -10.91 9.19 67.59
C LEU A 129 -10.67 9.09 69.08
N ALA A 130 -9.44 8.85 69.51
CA ALA A 130 -9.06 8.78 70.95
C ALA A 130 -9.24 10.14 71.60
N ALA A 131 -8.78 11.25 70.99
CA ALA A 131 -8.98 12.59 71.49
C ALA A 131 -10.46 12.93 71.68
N ARG A 132 -11.31 12.52 70.75
CA ARG A 132 -12.76 12.71 70.82
C ARG A 132 -13.42 11.99 71.96
N GLN A 133 -12.93 10.80 72.32
CA GLN A 133 -13.39 10.02 73.45
C GLN A 133 -13.03 10.67 74.81
N SER A 134 -11.83 11.18 74.93
CA SER A 134 -11.35 11.90 76.13
C SER A 134 -12.13 13.17 76.38
N ILE A 135 -12.48 13.95 75.37
CA ILE A 135 -13.32 15.14 75.49
C ILE A 135 -14.75 14.81 75.98
N ARG A 136 -15.30 13.68 75.53
CA ARG A 136 -16.59 13.23 76.02
C ARG A 136 -16.59 12.90 77.51
N GLN A 137 -15.58 12.18 77.99
CA GLN A 137 -15.46 11.84 79.42
C GLN A 137 -15.33 13.10 80.33
N ALA A 138 -14.53 14.06 79.90
CA ALA A 138 -14.34 15.32 80.65
C ALA A 138 -15.66 16.12 80.77
N ARG A 139 -16.45 16.13 79.69
CA ARG A 139 -17.75 16.80 79.69
C ARG A 139 -18.70 16.16 80.69
N ASP A 140 -18.75 14.80 80.81
CA ASP A 140 -19.71 14.12 81.70
C ASP A 140 -19.38 14.21 83.18
N GLN A 141 -18.08 14.43 83.48
CA GLN A 141 -17.61 14.66 84.87
C GLN A 141 -17.86 16.06 85.38
N CYS A 142 -18.00 17.11 84.52
CA CYS A 142 -18.25 18.49 84.94
C CYS A 142 -19.69 18.87 85.27
N THR A 143 -20.67 17.95 85.10
CA THR A 143 -22.06 18.26 85.23
C THR A 143 -22.66 17.82 86.58
N ALA A 144 -22.11 18.27 87.68
CA ALA A 144 -22.61 17.93 89.02
C ALA A 144 -23.55 19.00 89.61
N HIS A 145 -24.66 18.62 89.92
CA HIS A 145 -25.71 18.83 90.98
C HIS A 145 -26.14 20.24 91.47
N SER A 146 -25.54 21.42 91.26
CA SER A 146 -25.94 22.62 91.96
C SER A 146 -26.80 23.66 91.24
N LEU A 147 -27.12 23.39 89.94
CA LEU A 147 -27.92 24.33 89.13
C LEU A 147 -29.11 23.67 88.42
N LYS A 148 -29.78 22.67 89.09
CA LYS A 148 -30.87 21.89 88.45
C LYS A 148 -31.96 22.72 87.83
N VAL A 149 -32.38 23.78 88.44
CA VAL A 149 -33.52 24.60 87.97
C VAL A 149 -33.10 25.49 86.75
N LEU A 150 -31.97 26.15 86.87
CA LEU A 150 -31.35 26.92 85.73
C LEU A 150 -30.95 25.98 84.63
N CYS A 151 -30.53 24.82 84.97
CA CYS A 151 -30.19 23.78 84.04
C CYS A 151 -31.45 23.27 83.30
N LEU A 152 -32.62 23.10 84.06
CA LEU A 152 -33.85 22.70 83.41
C LEU A 152 -34.49 23.82 82.54
N TYR A 153 -34.41 25.09 82.98
CA TYR A 153 -34.82 26.20 82.17
C TYR A 153 -33.91 26.34 80.90
N ARG A 154 -32.60 26.33 81.10
CA ARG A 154 -31.67 26.32 79.91
C ARG A 154 -31.86 25.08 79.10
N ARG A 155 -32.11 23.94 79.73
CA ARG A 155 -32.40 22.71 79.02
C ARG A 155 -33.70 22.80 78.21
N ARG A 156 -34.75 23.45 78.81
CA ARG A 156 -35.99 23.70 78.03
C ARG A 156 -35.77 24.60 76.85
N GLN A 157 -35.06 25.72 77.01
CA GLN A 157 -34.66 26.63 75.94
C GLN A 157 -33.81 25.92 74.92
N TYR A 158 -32.86 25.15 75.44
CA TYR A 158 -31.98 24.35 74.59
C TYR A 158 -32.75 23.29 73.82
N MET A 159 -33.74 22.61 74.48
CA MET A 159 -34.59 21.63 73.80
C MET A 159 -35.51 22.24 72.76
N LEU A 160 -35.98 23.46 72.97
CA LEU A 160 -36.72 24.18 71.90
C LEU A 160 -35.84 24.52 70.72
N ASN A 161 -34.64 25.01 71.01
CA ASN A 161 -33.69 25.27 69.96
C ASN A 161 -33.22 23.96 69.27
N VAL A 162 -33.08 22.88 70.04
CA VAL A 162 -32.79 21.54 69.46
C VAL A 162 -33.94 21.04 68.65
N GLN A 163 -35.23 21.31 69.09
CA GLN A 163 -36.41 20.91 68.32
C GLN A 163 -36.47 21.64 66.96
N THR A 164 -36.13 22.93 66.91
CA THR A 164 -36.09 23.69 65.69
C THR A 164 -34.98 23.15 64.80
N LEU A 165 -33.77 22.85 65.37
CA LEU A 165 -32.62 22.24 64.66
C LEU A 165 -32.97 20.82 64.16
N VAL A 166 -33.63 19.99 64.96
CA VAL A 166 -34.10 18.67 64.58
C VAL A 166 -35.11 18.75 63.42
N ASN A 167 -36.03 19.70 63.47
CA ASN A 167 -36.94 19.92 62.38
C ASN A 167 -36.25 20.39 61.13
N LEU A 168 -35.24 21.27 61.22
CA LEU A 168 -34.37 21.68 60.11
C LEU A 168 -33.57 20.49 59.60
N LEU A 169 -32.95 19.70 60.45
CA LEU A 169 -32.24 18.50 60.02
C LEU A 169 -33.17 17.48 59.37
N LYS A 170 -34.38 17.33 59.87
CA LYS A 170 -35.39 16.46 59.26
C LYS A 170 -35.74 16.96 57.83
N SER A 171 -35.98 18.28 57.68
CA SER A 171 -36.25 18.83 56.34
C SER A 171 -35.07 18.70 55.40
N LEU A 172 -33.81 18.87 55.86
CA LEU A 172 -32.59 18.67 55.10
C LEU A 172 -32.39 17.21 54.71
N LEU A 173 -32.68 16.25 55.62
CA LEU A 173 -32.63 14.82 55.33
C LEU A 173 -33.71 14.40 54.31
N GLN A 174 -34.89 15.02 54.36
CA GLN A 174 -35.94 14.81 53.38
C GLN A 174 -35.53 15.38 52.00
N ALA A 175 -34.92 16.57 52.00
CA ALA A 175 -34.41 17.17 50.80
C ALA A 175 -33.27 16.31 50.17
N GLU A 176 -32.36 15.76 51.02
CA GLU A 176 -31.31 14.84 50.56
C GLU A 176 -31.88 13.60 49.87
N LYS A 177 -32.91 12.96 50.51
CA LYS A 177 -33.54 11.78 49.92
C LYS A 177 -34.27 12.10 48.62
N HIS A 178 -34.99 13.22 48.60
CA HIS A 178 -35.72 13.64 47.39
C HIS A 178 -34.77 14.00 46.26
N ALA A 179 -33.65 14.67 46.56
CA ALA A 179 -32.64 14.94 45.58
C ALA A 179 -32.01 13.66 44.99
N LEU A 180 -31.78 12.63 45.86
CA LEU A 180 -31.29 11.32 45.40
C LEU A 180 -32.28 10.56 44.52
N GLU A 181 -33.60 10.70 44.79
CA GLU A 181 -34.66 10.12 43.95
C GLU A 181 -34.71 10.82 42.59
N LEU A 182 -34.67 12.16 42.55
CA LEU A 182 -34.61 12.95 41.31
C LEU A 182 -33.39 12.67 40.49
N ILE A 183 -32.23 12.45 41.12
CA ILE A 183 -30.99 12.04 40.40
C ILE A 183 -31.18 10.69 39.70
N LYS A 184 -31.89 9.73 40.35
CA LYS A 184 -32.17 8.41 39.72
C LYS A 184 -33.12 8.54 38.52
N GLU A 185 -34.08 9.48 38.59
CA GLU A 185 -35.03 9.80 37.51
C GLU A 185 -34.44 10.66 36.41
N LYS A 186 -33.15 11.04 36.51
CA LYS A 186 -32.46 11.94 35.58
C LYS A 186 -33.06 13.35 35.49
N ASP A 187 -33.85 13.78 36.50
CA ASP A 187 -34.33 15.17 36.62
C ASP A 187 -33.34 16.03 37.41
N PHE A 188 -32.28 16.44 36.73
CA PHE A 188 -31.21 17.22 37.35
C PHE A 188 -31.61 18.65 37.71
N ILE A 189 -32.54 19.28 36.96
CA ILE A 189 -33.00 20.64 37.21
C ILE A 189 -33.71 20.71 38.56
N SER A 190 -34.65 19.82 38.78
CA SER A 190 -35.39 19.76 40.04
C SER A 190 -34.50 19.38 41.21
N ALA A 191 -33.52 18.48 40.99
CA ALA A 191 -32.52 18.10 42.00
C ALA A 191 -31.65 19.28 42.43
N ILE A 192 -31.16 20.08 41.48
CA ILE A 192 -30.38 21.30 41.78
C ILE A 192 -31.21 22.31 42.58
N GLY A 193 -32.44 22.56 42.14
CA GLY A 193 -33.37 23.47 42.87
C GLY A 193 -33.64 23.04 44.30
N VAL A 194 -33.77 21.72 44.58
CA VAL A 194 -33.89 21.18 45.94
C VAL A 194 -32.59 21.39 46.74
N CYS A 195 -31.45 21.16 46.14
CA CYS A 195 -30.12 21.38 46.77
C CYS A 195 -29.87 22.88 47.08
N GLU A 196 -30.24 23.80 46.20
CA GLU A 196 -30.11 25.24 46.43
C GLU A 196 -30.97 25.73 47.59
N LYS A 197 -32.24 25.28 47.62
CA LYS A 197 -33.13 25.54 48.78
C LYS A 197 -32.57 24.96 50.07
N ALA A 198 -32.00 23.76 50.03
CA ALA A 198 -31.34 23.18 51.19
C ALA A 198 -30.10 23.97 51.61
N MET A 199 -29.26 24.43 50.70
CA MET A 199 -28.09 25.27 51.01
C MET A 199 -28.47 26.63 51.57
N SER A 200 -29.51 27.28 51.07
CA SER A 200 -30.02 28.53 51.62
C SER A 200 -30.49 28.37 53.08
N THR A 201 -31.14 27.25 53.40
CA THR A 201 -31.51 26.91 54.79
C THR A 201 -30.32 26.59 55.68
N VAL A 202 -29.25 25.97 55.15
CA VAL A 202 -27.98 25.73 55.87
C VAL A 202 -27.28 27.05 56.20
N LEU A 203 -27.24 28.02 55.29
CA LEU A 203 -26.64 29.33 55.49
C LEU A 203 -27.31 30.13 56.61
N LEU A 204 -28.61 29.97 56.79
CA LEU A 204 -29.37 30.63 57.91
C LEU A 204 -28.98 30.10 59.28
N CYS A 205 -28.42 28.87 59.41
CA CYS A 205 -28.09 28.21 60.65
C CYS A 205 -26.65 27.68 60.72
N ASP A 206 -25.67 28.37 60.14
CA ASP A 206 -24.29 27.94 60.02
C ASP A 206 -23.57 27.76 61.37
N THR A 207 -24.10 28.30 62.49
CA THR A 207 -23.53 28.13 63.79
C THR A 207 -23.60 26.69 64.33
N CYS A 208 -24.48 25.83 63.78
CA CYS A 208 -24.74 24.51 64.30
C CYS A 208 -23.96 23.46 63.51
N ARG A 209 -23.08 22.73 64.23
CA ARG A 209 -22.26 21.69 63.63
C ARG A 209 -23.00 20.63 62.83
N PRO A 210 -24.13 20.04 63.29
CA PRO A 210 -24.89 19.07 62.50
C PRO A 210 -25.46 19.66 61.18
N VAL A 211 -25.86 20.96 61.23
CA VAL A 211 -26.38 21.67 60.05
C VAL A 211 -25.26 21.89 59.05
N ARG A 212 -24.05 22.24 59.54
CA ARG A 212 -22.86 22.38 58.71
C ARG A 212 -22.45 21.04 58.08
N ASP A 213 -22.50 19.94 58.84
CA ASP A 213 -22.20 18.60 58.32
C ASP A 213 -23.21 18.16 57.25
N MET A 214 -24.49 18.54 57.42
CA MET A 214 -25.51 18.37 56.39
C MET A 214 -25.28 19.28 55.18
N GLY A 215 -24.80 20.49 55.38
CA GLY A 215 -24.38 21.38 54.31
C GLY A 215 -23.26 20.76 53.46
N LYS A 216 -22.27 20.13 54.09
CA LYS A 216 -21.26 19.37 53.38
C LYS A 216 -21.81 18.21 52.57
N ARG A 217 -22.81 17.49 53.08
CA ARG A 217 -23.49 16.43 52.33
C ARG A 217 -24.25 16.98 51.15
N VAL A 218 -25.00 18.09 51.32
CA VAL A 218 -25.68 18.74 50.19
C VAL A 218 -24.69 19.22 49.16
N GLN A 219 -23.54 19.73 49.62
CA GLN A 219 -22.46 20.11 48.70
C GLN A 219 -21.87 18.88 47.96
N SER A 220 -21.70 17.74 48.68
CA SER A 220 -21.29 16.50 48.02
C SER A 220 -22.35 15.95 47.06
N LEU A 221 -23.64 16.17 47.34
CA LEU A 221 -24.72 15.85 46.40
C LEU A 221 -24.66 16.72 45.14
N LEU A 222 -24.37 18.02 45.28
CA LEU A 222 -24.19 18.89 44.12
C LEU A 222 -23.00 18.43 43.26
N GLN A 223 -21.91 18.00 43.89
CA GLN A 223 -20.79 17.38 43.15
C GLN A 223 -21.22 16.08 42.45
N MET A 224 -21.99 15.24 43.13
CA MET A 224 -22.54 14.01 42.55
C MET A 224 -23.49 14.32 41.38
N ILE A 225 -24.33 15.37 41.50
CA ILE A 225 -25.21 15.82 40.40
C ILE A 225 -24.33 16.29 39.24
N GLU A 226 -23.26 17.06 39.50
CA GLU A 226 -22.32 17.51 38.50
C GLU A 226 -21.64 16.35 37.80
N GLU A 227 -21.17 15.32 38.53
CA GLU A 227 -20.60 14.10 37.96
C GLU A 227 -21.61 13.32 37.11
N LYS A 228 -22.84 13.18 37.59
CA LYS A 228 -23.91 12.51 36.83
C LYS A 228 -24.34 13.30 35.62
N LEU A 229 -24.43 14.62 35.73
CA LEU A 229 -24.70 15.51 34.62
C LEU A 229 -23.59 15.47 33.57
N ASN A 230 -22.34 15.43 34.00
CA ASN A 230 -21.19 15.25 33.14
C ASN A 230 -21.26 13.88 32.43
N SER A 231 -21.69 12.82 33.16
CA SER A 231 -21.88 11.50 32.55
C SER A 231 -23.02 11.51 31.51
N ALA A 232 -24.16 12.18 31.85
CA ALA A 232 -25.27 12.32 30.91
C ALA A 232 -24.89 13.18 29.68
N ALA A 233 -24.09 14.23 29.88
CA ALA A 233 -23.57 15.03 28.80
C ALA A 233 -22.60 14.20 27.91
N ALA A 234 -21.77 13.35 28.51
CA ALA A 234 -20.91 12.44 27.77
C ALA A 234 -21.73 11.42 26.95
N GLU A 235 -22.83 10.87 27.52
CA GLU A 235 -23.75 10.02 26.76
C GLU A 235 -24.40 10.77 25.60
N ALA A 236 -24.84 12.04 25.83
CA ALA A 236 -25.40 12.89 24.78
C ALA A 236 -24.41 13.24 23.68
N CYS A 237 -23.11 13.25 23.95
CA CYS A 237 -22.08 13.43 22.92
C CYS A 237 -22.07 12.29 21.88
N PHE A 238 -22.48 11.07 22.27
CA PHE A 238 -22.54 9.92 21.35
C PHE A 238 -23.90 9.80 20.65
N ALA A 239 -24.99 10.10 21.33
CA ALA A 239 -26.34 9.97 20.80
C ALA A 239 -27.11 11.26 21.07
N LEU A 240 -26.95 12.24 20.19
CA LEU A 240 -27.59 13.54 20.36
C LEU A 240 -29.10 13.44 20.22
N ASN A 241 -29.83 13.48 21.39
CA ASN A 241 -31.26 13.68 21.46
C ASN A 241 -31.53 15.12 21.87
N LEU A 242 -32.02 15.95 20.97
CA LEU A 242 -32.20 17.39 21.18
C LEU A 242 -32.99 17.69 22.44
N LYS A 243 -34.03 16.91 22.77
CA LYS A 243 -34.88 17.11 23.99
C LYS A 243 -34.12 16.80 25.28
N GLU A 244 -33.25 15.79 25.28
CA GLU A 244 -32.38 15.47 26.41
C GLU A 244 -31.27 16.49 26.53
N TYR A 245 -30.73 16.93 25.42
CA TYR A 245 -29.71 17.97 25.37
C TYR A 245 -30.21 19.30 25.95
N GLU A 246 -31.44 19.73 25.61
CA GLU A 246 -32.09 20.93 26.19
C GLU A 246 -32.20 20.81 27.71
N ARG A 247 -32.57 19.67 28.25
CA ARG A 247 -32.60 19.44 29.70
C ARG A 247 -31.25 19.52 30.36
N ILE A 248 -30.21 18.97 29.70
CA ILE A 248 -28.82 19.02 30.16
C ILE A 248 -28.35 20.47 30.21
N VAL A 249 -28.59 21.24 29.14
CA VAL A 249 -28.24 22.67 29.05
C VAL A 249 -28.93 23.46 30.14
N ALA A 250 -30.25 23.26 30.37
CA ALA A 250 -30.99 23.92 31.40
C ALA A 250 -30.48 23.55 32.81
N ALA A 251 -30.05 22.30 33.03
CA ALA A 251 -29.47 21.88 34.30
C ALA A 251 -28.08 22.52 34.53
N TYR A 252 -27.24 22.65 33.50
CA TYR A 252 -25.96 23.36 33.64
C TYR A 252 -26.11 24.85 33.91
N ASN A 253 -27.12 25.49 33.31
CA ASN A 253 -27.44 26.90 33.58
C ASN A 253 -27.97 27.14 35.02
N ALA A 254 -28.58 26.11 35.62
CA ALA A 254 -29.03 26.16 37.01
C ALA A 254 -27.91 25.88 38.03
N LEU A 255 -26.75 25.39 37.64
CA LEU A 255 -25.62 25.10 38.56
C LEU A 255 -24.92 26.40 38.94
N PRO A 256 -24.69 26.69 40.24
CA PRO A 256 -24.01 27.89 40.71
C PRO A 256 -22.51 27.79 40.63
N THR A 257 -21.97 27.43 39.49
CA THR A 257 -20.55 27.21 39.28
C THR A 257 -19.97 28.30 38.38
N THR A 258 -18.65 28.56 38.52
CA THR A 258 -17.90 29.64 37.87
C THR A 258 -17.53 29.40 36.41
N LYS A 259 -17.66 28.13 35.95
CA LYS A 259 -17.34 27.80 34.54
C LYS A 259 -18.54 28.04 33.63
N ASN A 260 -18.32 28.71 32.51
CA ASN A 260 -19.34 28.92 31.49
C ASN A 260 -19.80 27.58 30.91
N LEU A 261 -21.08 27.45 30.56
CA LEU A 261 -21.66 26.27 29.93
C LEU A 261 -20.85 25.78 28.72
N ALA A 262 -20.44 26.71 27.87
CA ALA A 262 -19.64 26.41 26.68
C ALA A 262 -18.29 25.75 27.00
N GLU A 263 -17.56 26.26 28.00
CA GLU A 263 -16.30 25.68 28.44
C GLU A 263 -16.49 24.24 28.92
N ARG A 264 -17.58 23.99 29.66
CA ARG A 264 -17.92 22.65 30.14
C ARG A 264 -18.26 21.69 29.00
N LEU A 265 -19.04 22.13 28.01
CA LEU A 265 -19.34 21.33 26.82
C LEU A 265 -18.08 20.98 26.05
N VAL A 266 -17.19 21.95 25.83
CA VAL A 266 -15.90 21.73 25.20
C VAL A 266 -15.06 20.71 25.99
N ASP A 267 -14.96 20.87 27.32
CA ASP A 267 -14.24 19.91 28.18
C ASP A 267 -14.86 18.49 28.10
N GLN A 268 -16.20 18.39 28.02
CA GLN A 268 -16.88 17.09 27.92
C GLN A 268 -16.61 16.41 26.57
N PHE A 269 -16.71 17.13 25.48
CA PHE A 269 -16.38 16.57 24.14
C PHE A 269 -14.91 16.18 24.06
N ALA A 270 -14.00 17.01 24.55
CA ALA A 270 -12.57 16.69 24.59
C ALA A 270 -12.29 15.43 25.44
N THR A 271 -12.95 15.32 26.58
CA THR A 271 -12.87 14.14 27.47
C THR A 271 -13.49 12.91 26.80
N ALA A 272 -14.63 13.05 26.13
CA ALA A 272 -15.29 11.98 25.39
C ALA A 272 -14.38 11.44 24.27
N ILE A 273 -13.71 12.32 23.51
CA ILE A 273 -12.72 11.93 22.49
C ILE A 273 -11.60 11.10 23.13
N CYS A 274 -11.04 11.56 24.25
CA CYS A 274 -9.96 10.86 24.93
C CYS A 274 -10.39 9.50 25.48
N ASN A 275 -11.54 9.43 26.18
CA ASN A 275 -12.06 8.21 26.77
C ASN A 275 -12.43 7.18 25.71
N THR A 276 -13.08 7.60 24.64
CA THR A 276 -13.45 6.74 23.52
C THR A 276 -12.22 6.17 22.84
N ALA A 277 -11.24 7.00 22.57
CA ALA A 277 -9.99 6.56 21.96
C ALA A 277 -9.27 5.52 22.85
N SER A 278 -9.21 5.76 24.16
CA SER A 278 -8.61 4.80 25.11
C SER A 278 -9.40 3.51 25.21
N ALA A 279 -10.73 3.57 25.28
CA ALA A 279 -11.60 2.39 25.36
C ALA A 279 -11.51 1.49 24.10
N VAL A 280 -11.37 2.09 22.92
CA VAL A 280 -11.12 1.33 21.68
C VAL A 280 -9.78 0.61 21.75
N LEU A 281 -8.71 1.30 22.14
CA LEU A 281 -7.38 0.67 22.25
C LEU A 281 -7.36 -0.48 23.26
N GLU A 282 -8.03 -0.33 24.41
CA GLU A 282 -8.13 -1.38 25.44
C GLU A 282 -8.77 -2.68 24.90
N ARG A 283 -9.77 -2.58 24.01
CA ARG A 283 -10.41 -3.75 23.40
C ARG A 283 -9.47 -4.56 22.50
N TYR A 284 -8.50 -3.91 21.86
CA TYR A 284 -7.58 -4.52 20.90
C TYR A 284 -6.21 -4.84 21.48
N GLN A 285 -6.01 -4.65 22.78
CA GLN A 285 -4.78 -5.04 23.48
C GLN A 285 -4.70 -6.53 23.75
N ASN A 286 -3.49 -7.01 23.96
CA ASN A 286 -3.22 -8.35 24.45
C ASN A 286 -3.55 -8.43 25.97
N GLY A 287 -4.50 -9.24 26.33
CA GLY A 287 -5.07 -9.39 27.66
C GLY A 287 -4.12 -9.85 28.79
N SER A 288 -2.97 -9.24 28.96
CA SER A 288 -2.01 -9.60 30.03
C SER A 288 -1.35 -8.42 30.75
N THR A 289 -1.73 -7.18 30.48
CA THR A 289 -1.16 -6.03 31.21
C THR A 289 -2.22 -5.30 32.02
N ALA A 290 -2.68 -5.93 33.08
CA ALA A 290 -3.72 -5.42 33.98
C ALA A 290 -3.27 -4.19 34.84
N ASN A 291 -2.14 -3.56 34.59
CA ASN A 291 -1.55 -2.50 35.43
C ASN A 291 -1.00 -1.30 34.68
N VAL A 292 -1.39 -1.05 33.43
CA VAL A 292 -1.06 0.24 32.82
C VAL A 292 -2.21 1.18 33.15
N SER A 293 -1.94 2.18 34.00
CA SER A 293 -2.90 3.26 34.29
C SER A 293 -3.32 3.88 32.93
N SER A 294 -4.63 3.98 32.72
CA SER A 294 -5.31 4.45 31.50
C SER A 294 -4.97 5.89 31.08
N SER A 295 -3.94 6.51 31.68
CA SER A 295 -3.60 7.91 31.44
C SER A 295 -2.73 8.16 30.21
N ASP A 296 -1.98 7.17 29.72
CA ASP A 296 -1.04 7.38 28.61
C ASP A 296 -1.49 6.67 27.33
N PHE A 297 -2.28 7.38 26.52
CA PHE A 297 -2.76 6.91 25.23
C PHE A 297 -1.64 6.47 24.28
N GLU A 298 -0.49 7.13 24.34
CA GLU A 298 0.69 6.76 23.54
C GLU A 298 1.25 5.38 23.91
N LEU A 299 1.25 5.05 25.19
CA LEU A 299 1.69 3.73 25.64
C LEU A 299 0.69 2.64 25.23
N LEU A 300 -0.60 2.93 25.31
CA LEU A 300 -1.66 2.01 24.89
C LEU A 300 -1.56 1.73 23.38
N SER A 301 -1.29 2.74 22.57
CA SER A 301 -1.18 2.60 21.12
C SER A 301 -0.03 1.68 20.65
N ARG A 302 1.03 1.57 21.44
CA ARG A 302 2.18 0.67 21.15
C ARG A 302 1.86 -0.82 21.35
N HIS A 303 0.82 -1.14 22.11
CA HIS A 303 0.46 -2.52 22.46
C HIS A 303 -0.66 -3.12 21.60
N VAL A 304 -1.13 -2.40 20.60
CA VAL A 304 -2.15 -2.89 19.66
C VAL A 304 -1.55 -3.97 18.76
N ARG A 305 -2.27 -5.07 18.54
CA ARG A 305 -1.84 -6.16 17.64
C ARG A 305 -1.85 -5.68 16.20
N HIS A 306 -0.80 -5.98 15.46
CA HIS A 306 -0.72 -5.63 14.03
C HIS A 306 -1.88 -6.20 13.22
N ALA A 307 -2.28 -7.44 13.45
CA ALA A 307 -3.38 -8.08 12.73
C ALA A 307 -4.77 -7.44 12.99
N SER A 308 -4.98 -6.83 14.16
CA SER A 308 -6.24 -6.17 14.50
C SER A 308 -6.24 -4.66 14.25
N LEU A 309 -5.12 -4.14 13.80
CA LEU A 309 -4.93 -2.70 13.62
C LEU A 309 -5.89 -2.05 12.61
N PRO A 310 -6.19 -2.62 11.43
CA PRO A 310 -7.14 -2.03 10.50
C PRO A 310 -8.55 -1.92 11.11
N LEU A 311 -8.95 -2.95 11.87
CA LEU A 311 -10.24 -2.97 12.56
C LEU A 311 -10.28 -1.96 13.71
N CYS A 312 -9.21 -1.90 14.52
CA CYS A 312 -9.06 -0.92 15.60
C CYS A 312 -9.14 0.52 15.07
N LEU A 313 -8.41 0.81 13.99
CA LEU A 313 -8.40 2.13 13.37
C LEU A 313 -9.77 2.50 12.81
N ARG A 314 -10.43 1.57 12.11
CA ARG A 314 -11.78 1.79 11.56
C ARG A 314 -12.79 2.07 12.69
N GLU A 315 -12.78 1.28 13.76
CA GLU A 315 -13.66 1.50 14.91
C GLU A 315 -13.36 2.85 15.60
N LEU A 316 -12.08 3.18 15.76
CA LEU A 316 -11.68 4.46 16.32
C LEU A 316 -12.21 5.63 15.48
N LEU A 317 -12.00 5.60 14.18
CA LEU A 317 -12.45 6.65 13.28
C LEU A 317 -13.98 6.73 13.21
N GLN A 318 -14.66 5.60 13.24
CA GLN A 318 -16.12 5.54 13.28
C GLN A 318 -16.69 6.27 14.53
N LEU A 319 -16.09 6.02 15.69
CA LEU A 319 -16.53 6.64 16.94
C LEU A 319 -16.11 8.12 17.04
N LEU A 320 -14.89 8.45 16.60
CA LEU A 320 -14.46 9.85 16.52
C LEU A 320 -15.33 10.66 15.56
N TRP A 321 -15.69 10.08 14.43
CA TRP A 321 -16.63 10.70 13.50
C TRP A 321 -17.98 11.00 14.17
N HIS A 322 -18.55 10.04 14.91
CA HIS A 322 -19.79 10.25 15.64
C HIS A 322 -19.71 11.40 16.63
N LEU A 323 -18.59 11.51 17.36
CA LEU A 323 -18.38 12.59 18.31
C LEU A 323 -18.26 13.96 17.61
N LEU A 324 -17.49 14.04 16.53
CA LEU A 324 -17.33 15.27 15.75
C LEU A 324 -18.64 15.69 15.07
N PHE A 325 -19.40 14.72 14.57
CA PHE A 325 -20.73 14.95 14.01
C PHE A 325 -21.72 15.44 15.07
N SER A 326 -21.70 14.86 16.27
CA SER A 326 -22.52 15.32 17.40
C SER A 326 -22.13 16.73 17.82
N TYR A 327 -20.83 17.07 17.84
CA TYR A 327 -20.35 18.41 18.12
C TYR A 327 -20.87 19.42 17.09
N HIS A 328 -20.81 19.10 15.82
CA HIS A 328 -21.31 19.92 14.73
C HIS A 328 -22.83 20.13 14.83
N ASN A 329 -23.58 19.08 15.17
CA ASN A 329 -25.03 19.18 15.37
C ASN A 329 -25.41 20.08 16.55
N VAL A 330 -24.58 20.06 17.62
CA VAL A 330 -24.75 21.02 18.73
C VAL A 330 -24.49 22.45 18.27
N LEU A 331 -23.44 22.65 17.50
CA LEU A 331 -23.09 23.96 16.95
C LEU A 331 -24.22 24.49 16.05
N TRP A 332 -24.70 23.66 15.11
CA TRP A 332 -25.83 23.98 14.23
C TRP A 332 -27.13 24.28 15.01
N TRP A 333 -27.39 23.57 16.11
CA TRP A 333 -28.56 23.85 16.97
C TRP A 333 -28.50 25.25 17.58
N TYR A 334 -27.33 25.72 18.03
CA TYR A 334 -27.14 27.08 18.52
C TYR A 334 -27.26 28.13 17.40
N GLU A 335 -26.73 27.83 16.23
CA GLU A 335 -26.83 28.69 15.04
C GLU A 335 -28.29 28.89 14.61
N SER A 336 -29.04 27.79 14.48
CA SER A 336 -30.48 27.83 14.15
C SER A 336 -31.30 28.65 15.13
N ARG A 337 -30.96 28.60 16.41
CA ARG A 337 -31.66 29.41 17.44
C ARG A 337 -31.27 30.88 17.38
N ALA A 338 -30.06 31.19 16.97
CA ALA A 338 -29.63 32.56 16.79
C ALA A 338 -30.33 33.24 15.59
N ASP A 339 -30.62 32.46 14.53
CA ASP A 339 -31.26 32.95 13.30
C ASP A 339 -32.78 33.11 13.42
N GLU A 340 -33.46 32.31 14.28
CA GLU A 340 -34.93 32.38 14.45
C GLU A 340 -35.47 33.69 15.10
N GLY A 341 -34.58 34.61 15.48
CA GLY A 341 -34.98 36.00 15.86
C GLY A 341 -36.01 36.11 16.93
N LEU A 342 -36.26 35.07 17.72
CA LEU A 342 -37.12 35.16 18.91
C LEU A 342 -36.43 36.03 19.94
N GLU A 343 -37.12 37.12 20.38
CA GLU A 343 -36.67 38.20 21.29
C GLU A 343 -36.12 37.74 22.68
N ILE A 344 -35.77 36.45 22.80
CA ILE A 344 -35.24 35.84 24.03
C ILE A 344 -33.94 35.05 23.74
N SER A 345 -33.27 35.29 22.59
CA SER A 345 -31.89 34.80 22.42
C SER A 345 -30.97 35.65 23.28
N SER A 346 -30.76 35.19 24.52
CA SER A 346 -29.86 35.83 25.47
C SER A 346 -28.51 36.00 24.84
N GLU A 347 -27.83 37.15 25.11
CA GLU A 347 -26.39 37.31 24.77
C GLU A 347 -25.55 36.07 25.14
N GLY A 348 -26.06 35.22 26.03
CA GLY A 348 -25.52 33.96 26.44
C GLY A 348 -25.44 32.93 25.34
N ASP A 349 -26.49 32.69 24.55
CA ASP A 349 -26.49 31.65 23.52
C ASP A 349 -25.51 31.99 22.36
N LEU A 350 -25.43 33.27 22.00
CA LEU A 350 -24.48 33.76 21.01
C LEU A 350 -23.03 33.64 21.50
N SER A 351 -22.78 33.85 22.79
CA SER A 351 -21.44 33.68 23.37
C SER A 351 -21.02 32.20 23.40
N VAL A 352 -21.98 31.30 23.67
CA VAL A 352 -21.78 29.85 23.63
C VAL A 352 -21.44 29.39 22.20
N PHE A 353 -22.23 29.84 21.22
CA PHE A 353 -21.99 29.54 19.81
C PHE A 353 -20.57 29.94 19.37
N ARG A 354 -20.18 31.19 19.61
CA ARG A 354 -18.81 31.67 19.23
C ARG A 354 -17.69 30.88 19.91
N LEU A 355 -17.92 30.48 21.15
CA LEU A 355 -16.91 29.70 21.89
C LEU A 355 -16.81 28.28 21.37
N LEU A 356 -17.94 27.67 21.03
CA LEU A 356 -17.95 26.34 20.38
C LEU A 356 -17.34 26.41 18.98
N GLU A 357 -17.68 27.41 18.19
CA GLU A 357 -17.09 27.63 16.85
C GLU A 357 -15.56 27.76 16.92
N ASN A 358 -15.04 28.60 17.84
CA ASN A 358 -13.60 28.76 18.03
C ASN A 358 -12.89 27.48 18.52
N ASN A 359 -13.61 26.54 19.16
CA ASN A 359 -13.08 25.28 19.63
C ASN A 359 -13.28 24.11 18.64
N LEU A 360 -13.90 24.32 17.50
CA LEU A 360 -14.05 23.30 16.47
C LEU A 360 -12.69 22.80 15.97
N VAL A 361 -11.78 23.71 15.66
CA VAL A 361 -10.41 23.41 15.21
C VAL A 361 -9.65 22.61 16.28
N PRO A 362 -9.57 23.03 17.56
CA PRO A 362 -8.96 22.23 18.61
C PRO A 362 -9.58 20.83 18.80
N MET A 363 -10.88 20.64 18.56
CA MET A 363 -11.51 19.32 18.62
C MET A 363 -11.04 18.41 17.51
N TRP A 364 -10.95 18.93 16.28
CA TRP A 364 -10.37 18.22 15.16
C TRP A 364 -8.88 17.91 15.38
N GLU A 365 -8.10 18.85 15.90
CA GLU A 365 -6.70 18.63 16.25
C GLU A 365 -6.53 17.50 17.27
N ASN A 366 -7.37 17.47 18.32
CA ASN A 366 -7.35 16.39 19.31
C ASN A 366 -7.68 15.03 18.68
N ALA A 367 -8.71 14.96 17.85
CA ALA A 367 -9.05 13.74 17.13
C ALA A 367 -7.92 13.28 16.19
N CYS A 368 -7.37 14.20 15.38
CA CYS A 368 -6.21 13.95 14.53
C CYS A 368 -4.99 13.50 15.33
N PHE A 369 -4.74 14.10 16.50
CA PHE A 369 -3.64 13.69 17.37
C PHE A 369 -3.79 12.24 17.84
N LYS A 370 -5.00 11.78 18.23
CA LYS A 370 -5.24 10.39 18.62
C LYS A 370 -4.97 9.42 17.48
N VAL A 371 -5.44 9.73 16.29
CA VAL A 371 -5.18 8.93 15.09
C VAL A 371 -3.69 8.94 14.75
N ASN A 372 -3.04 10.11 14.84
CA ASN A 372 -1.62 10.27 14.57
C ASN A 372 -0.74 9.43 15.52
N CYS A 373 -1.06 9.41 16.83
CA CYS A 373 -0.36 8.57 17.80
C CYS A 373 -0.44 7.09 17.43
N LEU A 374 -1.63 6.62 17.01
CA LEU A 374 -1.80 5.24 16.58
C LEU A 374 -1.00 4.95 15.30
N VAL A 375 -1.13 5.79 14.27
CA VAL A 375 -0.41 5.65 13.00
C VAL A 375 1.10 5.74 13.17
N THR A 376 1.59 6.63 14.06
CA THR A 376 3.03 6.80 14.33
C THR A 376 3.64 5.56 14.98
N ASN A 377 2.93 4.93 15.90
CA ASN A 377 3.42 3.75 16.63
C ASN A 377 3.29 2.44 15.84
N VAL A 378 2.57 2.45 14.73
CA VAL A 378 2.45 1.29 13.84
C VAL A 378 3.75 1.05 13.09
N ASP A 379 4.19 -0.20 13.12
CA ASP A 379 5.24 -0.69 12.25
C ASP A 379 4.65 -1.10 10.90
N PHE A 380 4.57 -0.16 9.96
CA PHE A 380 4.08 -0.42 8.61
C PHE A 380 4.90 -1.50 7.90
N GLU A 381 6.12 -1.79 8.36
CA GLU A 381 6.96 -2.79 7.74
C GLU A 381 6.44 -4.22 7.85
N LYS A 382 5.62 -4.49 8.85
CA LYS A 382 5.05 -5.82 9.11
C LYS A 382 3.67 -6.04 8.49
N LEU A 383 3.08 -4.98 7.93
CA LEU A 383 1.74 -5.05 7.34
C LEU A 383 1.77 -5.69 5.96
N GLY A 384 0.74 -6.49 5.68
CA GLY A 384 0.43 -6.94 4.33
C GLY A 384 -0.05 -5.78 3.44
N PHE A 385 -0.05 -5.99 2.13
CA PHE A 385 -0.46 -4.94 1.18
C PHE A 385 -1.92 -4.51 1.38
N GLU A 386 -2.84 -5.46 1.53
CA GLU A 386 -4.27 -5.20 1.73
C GLU A 386 -4.55 -4.47 3.06
N GLU A 387 -3.85 -4.85 4.13
CA GLU A 387 -3.93 -4.17 5.42
C GLU A 387 -3.43 -2.73 5.32
N PHE A 388 -2.30 -2.53 4.64
CA PHE A 388 -1.75 -1.20 4.39
C PHE A 388 -2.73 -0.32 3.60
N VAL A 389 -3.30 -0.84 2.50
CA VAL A 389 -4.25 -0.11 1.67
C VAL A 389 -5.48 0.28 2.47
N SER A 390 -6.05 -0.65 3.25
CA SER A 390 -7.21 -0.38 4.12
C SER A 390 -6.93 0.74 5.14
N ILE A 391 -5.78 0.69 5.81
CA ILE A 391 -5.37 1.74 6.76
C ILE A 391 -5.17 3.07 6.03
N PHE A 392 -4.44 3.03 4.92
CA PHE A 392 -4.11 4.24 4.16
C PHE A 392 -5.35 4.92 3.58
N GLU A 393 -6.28 4.16 2.99
CA GLU A 393 -7.54 4.67 2.46
C GLU A 393 -8.40 5.28 3.57
N THR A 394 -8.54 4.58 4.69
CA THR A 394 -9.36 5.03 5.83
C THR A 394 -8.78 6.32 6.44
N CYS A 395 -7.47 6.38 6.65
CA CYS A 395 -6.80 7.59 7.16
C CYS A 395 -6.82 8.74 6.16
N SER A 396 -6.61 8.48 4.87
CA SER A 396 -6.62 9.52 3.84
C SER A 396 -8.01 10.16 3.71
N ARG A 397 -9.06 9.35 3.81
CA ARG A 397 -10.47 9.82 3.84
C ARG A 397 -10.71 10.72 5.06
N PHE A 398 -10.23 10.31 6.24
CA PHE A 398 -10.35 11.12 7.45
C PHE A 398 -9.60 12.45 7.35
N VAL A 399 -8.38 12.43 6.82
CA VAL A 399 -7.60 13.66 6.57
C VAL A 399 -8.31 14.57 5.57
N GLY A 400 -8.95 14.01 4.54
CA GLY A 400 -9.74 14.77 3.58
C GLY A 400 -10.87 15.56 4.24
N TYR A 401 -11.59 14.95 5.19
CA TYR A 401 -12.63 15.66 5.96
C TYR A 401 -12.06 16.65 6.98
N ALA A 402 -10.86 16.42 7.49
CA ALA A 402 -10.21 17.34 8.44
C ALA A 402 -9.58 18.56 7.75
N CYS A 403 -9.28 18.49 6.47
CA CYS A 403 -8.59 19.55 5.72
C CYS A 403 -9.32 20.90 5.71
N PRO A 404 -10.66 20.99 5.45
CA PRO A 404 -11.34 22.27 5.47
C PRO A 404 -11.30 23.00 6.83
N PRO A 405 -11.55 22.32 7.98
CA PRO A 405 -11.49 23.00 9.28
C PRO A 405 -10.09 23.30 9.78
N LEU A 406 -9.07 22.47 9.45
CA LEU A 406 -7.70 22.60 9.95
C LEU A 406 -6.74 23.30 8.98
N GLY A 407 -7.13 23.45 7.70
CA GLY A 407 -6.23 23.89 6.65
C GLY A 407 -5.33 22.76 6.10
N GLU A 408 -4.35 23.13 5.28
CA GLU A 408 -3.50 22.15 4.58
C GLU A 408 -2.40 21.53 5.46
N ASP A 409 -2.01 22.16 6.55
CA ASP A 409 -0.88 21.75 7.41
C ASP A 409 -1.30 20.78 8.53
N ILE A 410 -1.87 19.64 8.15
CA ILE A 410 -2.27 18.61 9.12
C ILE A 410 -1.11 17.66 9.40
N VAL A 411 -0.60 17.64 10.64
CA VAL A 411 0.50 16.76 11.08
C VAL A 411 0.23 15.27 10.76
N LEU A 412 -1.01 14.82 10.94
CA LEU A 412 -1.42 13.47 10.57
C LEU A 412 -1.22 13.19 9.06
N GLY A 413 -1.54 14.17 8.21
CA GLY A 413 -1.36 14.07 6.77
C GLY A 413 0.11 13.88 6.40
N ASP A 414 1.01 14.63 7.03
CA ASP A 414 2.45 14.52 6.76
C ASP A 414 3.05 13.20 7.28
N VAL A 415 2.66 12.76 8.46
CA VAL A 415 3.09 11.46 9.01
C VAL A 415 2.59 10.31 8.13
N LEU A 416 1.32 10.36 7.73
CA LEU A 416 0.74 9.36 6.83
C LEU A 416 1.47 9.33 5.48
N LYS A 417 1.76 10.49 4.92
CA LYS A 417 2.55 10.66 3.68
C LYS A 417 3.94 10.05 3.82
N GLN A 418 4.66 10.41 4.87
CA GLN A 418 6.02 9.91 5.09
C GLN A 418 6.04 8.39 5.24
N LYS A 419 5.16 7.85 6.08
CA LYS A 419 5.09 6.40 6.33
C LYS A 419 4.60 5.62 5.13
N SER A 420 3.59 6.12 4.40
CA SER A 420 3.07 5.45 3.22
C SER A 420 4.09 5.44 2.06
N VAL A 421 4.83 6.52 1.86
CA VAL A 421 5.93 6.54 0.88
C VAL A 421 7.04 5.56 1.27
N ALA A 422 7.44 5.53 2.55
CA ALA A 422 8.46 4.60 3.03
C ALA A 422 8.02 3.14 2.85
N TYR A 423 6.77 2.82 3.22
CA TYR A 423 6.19 1.50 3.00
C TYR A 423 6.18 1.14 1.52
N PHE A 424 5.68 2.04 0.67
CA PHE A 424 5.52 1.79 -0.75
C PHE A 424 6.87 1.58 -1.45
N VAL A 425 7.90 2.33 -1.10
CA VAL A 425 9.26 2.14 -1.62
C VAL A 425 9.80 0.75 -1.26
N ARG A 426 9.58 0.30 -0.03
CA ARG A 426 9.96 -1.05 0.39
C ARG A 426 9.14 -2.13 -0.35
N TYR A 427 7.83 -1.94 -0.44
CA TYR A 427 6.93 -2.83 -1.18
C TYR A 427 7.34 -2.93 -2.64
N HIS A 428 7.64 -1.80 -3.27
CA HIS A 428 8.15 -1.76 -4.64
C HIS A 428 9.44 -2.58 -4.80
N ARG A 429 10.39 -2.43 -3.88
CA ARG A 429 11.61 -3.25 -3.89
C ARG A 429 11.31 -4.74 -3.80
N SER A 430 10.37 -5.14 -2.94
CA SER A 430 9.92 -6.52 -2.84
C SER A 430 9.28 -7.00 -4.14
N CYS A 431 8.43 -6.19 -4.77
CA CYS A 431 7.83 -6.51 -6.07
C CYS A 431 8.87 -6.67 -7.18
N LEU A 432 9.90 -5.79 -7.22
CA LEU A 432 11.01 -5.93 -8.18
C LEU A 432 11.76 -7.24 -8.00
N GLN A 433 12.06 -7.63 -6.76
CA GLN A 433 12.74 -8.89 -6.45
C GLN A 433 11.88 -10.10 -6.79
N GLN A 434 10.59 -10.06 -6.45
CA GLN A 434 9.65 -11.11 -6.80
C GLN A 434 9.51 -11.26 -8.31
N LEU A 435 9.31 -10.16 -9.02
CA LEU A 435 9.20 -10.17 -10.48
C LEU A 435 10.46 -10.74 -11.14
N ALA A 436 11.63 -10.35 -10.67
CA ALA A 436 12.90 -10.89 -11.16
C ALA A 436 13.01 -12.41 -10.92
N THR A 437 12.57 -12.89 -9.75
CA THR A 437 12.54 -14.31 -9.42
C THR A 437 11.56 -15.08 -10.29
N TYR A 438 10.35 -14.55 -10.49
CA TYR A 438 9.35 -15.15 -11.37
C TYR A 438 9.83 -15.23 -12.82
N LEU A 439 10.44 -14.16 -13.34
CA LEU A 439 10.99 -14.15 -14.69
C LEU A 439 12.10 -15.20 -14.89
N CYS A 440 12.94 -15.41 -13.87
CA CYS A 440 13.99 -16.43 -13.94
C CYS A 440 13.46 -17.88 -13.88
N SER A 441 12.26 -18.07 -13.34
CA SER A 441 11.64 -19.39 -13.17
C SER A 441 10.42 -19.62 -14.07
N ASP A 442 10.07 -18.66 -14.93
CA ASP A 442 8.91 -18.78 -15.83
C ASP A 442 9.16 -19.88 -16.87
N ALA A 443 8.21 -20.79 -16.99
CA ALA A 443 8.23 -21.85 -17.99
C ALA A 443 7.88 -21.36 -19.40
N TRP A 444 7.44 -20.12 -19.53
CA TRP A 444 6.98 -19.49 -20.78
C TRP A 444 5.85 -20.26 -21.46
N GLU A 445 4.96 -20.81 -20.65
CA GLU A 445 3.71 -21.41 -21.10
C GLU A 445 2.60 -20.37 -21.14
N SER A 446 1.67 -20.49 -22.12
CA SER A 446 0.53 -19.58 -22.20
C SER A 446 -0.50 -19.93 -21.13
N VAL A 447 -0.86 -18.95 -20.31
CA VAL A 447 -1.96 -19.08 -19.36
C VAL A 447 -3.27 -19.05 -20.12
N PRO A 448 -4.20 -19.99 -19.88
CA PRO A 448 -5.52 -19.95 -20.49
C PRO A 448 -6.31 -18.76 -19.93
N VAL A 449 -6.66 -17.84 -20.80
CA VAL A 449 -7.45 -16.65 -20.50
C VAL A 449 -8.57 -16.52 -21.53
N GLU A 450 -9.67 -15.84 -21.15
CA GLU A 450 -10.76 -15.57 -22.06
C GLU A 450 -10.33 -14.69 -23.25
N ASN A 451 -11.00 -14.81 -24.38
CA ASN A 451 -10.67 -14.04 -25.59
C ASN A 451 -10.75 -12.52 -25.38
N ASN A 452 -11.61 -12.08 -24.47
CA ASN A 452 -11.80 -10.67 -24.13
C ASN A 452 -11.06 -10.24 -22.85
N PHE A 453 -10.04 -11.02 -22.45
CA PHE A 453 -9.30 -10.71 -21.24
C PHE A 453 -8.64 -9.33 -21.32
N GLY A 454 -8.89 -8.51 -20.28
CA GLY A 454 -8.30 -7.18 -20.14
C GLY A 454 -8.07 -6.83 -18.67
N TRP A 455 -7.40 -5.72 -18.44
CA TRP A 455 -7.09 -5.24 -17.10
C TRP A 455 -8.34 -5.04 -16.21
N GLN A 456 -9.50 -4.72 -16.83
CA GLN A 456 -10.77 -4.48 -16.13
C GLN A 456 -11.32 -5.71 -15.39
N GLN A 457 -10.94 -6.93 -15.81
CA GLN A 457 -11.38 -8.17 -15.19
C GLN A 457 -10.58 -8.54 -13.93
N LEU A 458 -9.48 -7.84 -13.67
CA LEU A 458 -8.66 -8.09 -12.50
C LEU A 458 -9.17 -7.27 -11.30
N PRO A 459 -9.38 -7.90 -10.14
CA PRO A 459 -9.89 -7.21 -8.94
C PRO A 459 -8.97 -6.09 -8.45
N GLU A 460 -7.68 -6.19 -8.72
CA GLU A 460 -6.69 -5.18 -8.35
C GLU A 460 -6.90 -3.83 -9.05
N PHE A 461 -7.67 -3.81 -10.14
CA PHE A 461 -8.01 -2.57 -10.88
C PHE A 461 -9.38 -1.97 -10.52
N SER A 462 -10.12 -2.55 -9.58
CA SER A 462 -11.48 -2.12 -9.24
C SER A 462 -11.57 -0.61 -8.94
N LYS A 463 -10.70 -0.08 -8.10
CA LYS A 463 -10.65 1.37 -7.77
C LYS A 463 -10.26 2.24 -8.96
N PHE A 464 -9.32 1.78 -9.77
CA PHE A 464 -8.93 2.49 -10.99
C PHE A 464 -10.05 2.49 -12.02
N SER A 465 -10.83 1.42 -12.12
CA SER A 465 -12.01 1.34 -12.99
C SER A 465 -13.09 2.32 -12.56
N THR A 466 -13.39 2.43 -11.26
CA THR A 466 -14.32 3.44 -10.74
C THR A 466 -13.84 4.86 -11.03
N PHE A 467 -12.56 5.14 -10.80
CA PHE A 467 -11.97 6.43 -11.14
C PHE A 467 -12.12 6.77 -12.64
N CYS A 468 -11.89 5.80 -13.53
CA CYS A 468 -12.06 6.00 -14.98
C CYS A 468 -13.53 6.30 -15.35
N GLN A 469 -14.49 5.67 -14.68
CA GLN A 469 -15.94 5.88 -14.91
C GLN A 469 -16.36 7.28 -14.42
N GLU A 470 -15.89 7.69 -13.25
CA GLU A 470 -16.14 9.04 -12.69
C GLU A 470 -15.55 10.13 -13.58
N ALA A 471 -14.31 9.95 -14.04
CA ALA A 471 -13.65 10.89 -14.95
C ALA A 471 -14.34 10.98 -16.33
N ALA A 472 -14.99 9.93 -16.80
CA ALA A 472 -15.75 9.92 -18.07
C ALA A 472 -17.14 10.55 -17.94
N GLY A 473 -17.73 10.57 -16.73
CA GLY A 473 -19.06 11.14 -16.46
C GLY A 473 -19.05 12.65 -16.16
N SER A 474 -17.92 13.24 -15.84
CA SER A 474 -17.78 14.69 -15.56
C SER A 474 -17.40 15.44 -16.83
N CYS A 475 -18.38 15.62 -17.75
CA CYS A 475 -18.33 16.72 -18.70
C CYS A 475 -18.81 17.99 -17.99
N ASP A 476 -17.94 19.00 -17.92
CA ASP A 476 -18.24 20.39 -17.53
C ASP A 476 -18.61 20.63 -16.05
N ASP A 477 -17.64 20.51 -15.15
CA ASP A 477 -17.48 21.48 -14.04
C ASP A 477 -16.14 21.21 -13.35
N GLU A 478 -15.19 22.14 -13.46
CA GLU A 478 -13.89 22.13 -12.78
C GLU A 478 -13.98 22.36 -11.25
N SER A 479 -15.13 22.20 -10.66
CA SER A 479 -15.30 22.14 -9.22
C SER A 479 -15.39 20.68 -8.77
N GLU A 480 -14.24 20.01 -8.55
CA GLU A 480 -14.18 18.94 -7.56
C GLU A 480 -14.74 19.56 -6.24
N SER A 481 -16.04 19.43 -6.01
CA SER A 481 -16.59 19.67 -4.69
C SER A 481 -16.03 18.55 -3.80
N LEU A 482 -14.87 18.77 -3.21
CA LEU A 482 -14.42 18.02 -2.05
C LEU A 482 -15.63 17.99 -1.13
N GLU A 483 -16.21 16.81 -0.89
CA GLU A 483 -17.25 16.66 0.13
C GLU A 483 -16.62 17.15 1.44
N THR A 484 -16.91 18.37 1.78
CA THR A 484 -16.42 18.96 3.02
C THR A 484 -17.20 18.32 4.17
N PHE A 485 -16.63 18.30 5.36
CA PHE A 485 -17.31 17.80 6.56
C PHE A 485 -18.68 18.49 6.74
N GLU A 486 -18.77 19.78 6.49
CA GLU A 486 -19.97 20.59 6.56
C GLU A 486 -21.03 20.15 5.54
N THR A 487 -20.63 19.99 4.27
CA THR A 487 -21.56 19.51 3.22
C THR A 487 -22.07 18.11 3.51
N TYR A 488 -21.23 17.24 4.09
CA TYR A 488 -21.62 15.91 4.51
C TYR A 488 -22.63 15.95 5.68
N CYS A 489 -22.41 16.85 6.65
CA CYS A 489 -23.32 17.03 7.78
C CYS A 489 -24.69 17.58 7.38
N MET A 490 -24.75 18.40 6.31
CA MET A 490 -26.01 18.96 5.79
C MET A 490 -26.87 17.94 5.02
N GLN A 491 -26.28 16.84 4.55
CA GLN A 491 -27.03 15.78 3.87
C GLN A 491 -27.80 14.95 4.90
N ALA A 492 -29.09 15.24 5.09
CA ALA A 492 -29.95 14.52 6.02
C ALA A 492 -30.00 13.01 5.73
N GLY A 493 -29.50 12.19 6.65
CA GLY A 493 -29.58 10.74 6.57
C GLY A 493 -28.31 10.04 6.07
N CYS A 494 -27.18 10.73 5.94
CA CYS A 494 -25.93 10.09 5.58
C CYS A 494 -25.44 9.12 6.67
N ALA A 495 -25.20 7.87 6.25
CA ALA A 495 -24.60 6.87 7.11
C ALA A 495 -23.12 7.25 7.38
N ASN A 496 -22.60 6.89 8.56
CA ASN A 496 -21.21 7.14 8.91
C ASN A 496 -20.25 6.62 7.79
N PRO A 497 -19.35 7.49 7.23
CA PRO A 497 -18.50 7.12 6.10
C PRO A 497 -17.48 6.01 6.43
N PHE A 498 -17.30 5.70 7.72
CA PHE A 498 -16.41 4.64 8.20
C PHE A 498 -17.16 3.37 8.64
N SER A 499 -18.51 3.30 8.46
CA SER A 499 -19.29 2.09 8.76
C SER A 499 -19.07 0.99 7.73
N ALA A 500 -19.03 -0.27 8.18
CA ALA A 500 -18.71 -1.44 7.36
C ALA A 500 -19.78 -1.81 6.30
N GLU A 501 -20.93 -1.17 6.27
CA GLU A 501 -22.07 -1.57 5.44
C GLU A 501 -21.93 -1.19 3.96
N LYS A 502 -21.15 -0.17 3.60
CA LYS A 502 -20.95 0.24 2.20
C LYS A 502 -20.02 -0.66 1.38
N GLU A 503 -19.24 -1.53 2.01
CA GLU A 503 -18.28 -2.38 1.29
C GLU A 503 -18.88 -3.71 0.80
N ARG A 504 -20.09 -4.07 1.20
CA ARG A 504 -20.72 -5.37 0.85
C ARG A 504 -21.60 -5.34 -0.39
N GLU A 505 -22.02 -4.18 -0.87
CA GLU A 505 -22.93 -4.10 -2.03
C GLU A 505 -22.25 -4.19 -3.40
N SER A 506 -20.92 -4.20 -3.50
CA SER A 506 -20.19 -4.26 -4.78
C SER A 506 -19.62 -5.63 -5.15
N CYS A 507 -19.80 -6.69 -4.33
CA CYS A 507 -19.15 -7.99 -4.54
C CYS A 507 -20.08 -9.21 -4.62
N GLU A 508 -21.39 -9.04 -4.74
CA GLU A 508 -22.30 -10.16 -4.99
C GLU A 508 -22.93 -10.06 -6.38
N THR A 509 -22.15 -10.32 -7.42
CA THR A 509 -22.66 -10.87 -8.68
C THR A 509 -22.29 -12.34 -8.72
N GLU A 510 -23.32 -13.11 -8.56
CA GLU A 510 -23.33 -14.57 -8.53
C GLU A 510 -22.62 -15.19 -9.76
N SER A 511 -21.58 -15.95 -9.49
CA SER A 511 -21.08 -16.94 -10.45
C SER A 511 -21.72 -18.29 -10.15
N SER A 512 -22.85 -18.53 -10.77
CA SER A 512 -23.40 -19.87 -10.88
C SER A 512 -22.70 -20.59 -12.03
N THR A 513 -21.70 -21.38 -11.71
CA THR A 513 -21.11 -22.35 -12.63
C THR A 513 -21.94 -23.63 -12.60
N ASN A 514 -22.75 -23.82 -13.61
CA ASN A 514 -23.27 -25.14 -13.94
C ASN A 514 -22.19 -25.91 -14.72
N GLY A 515 -21.60 -26.88 -14.04
CA GLY A 515 -20.79 -27.91 -14.68
C GLY A 515 -21.68 -28.87 -15.44
N SER A 516 -21.43 -29.04 -16.72
CA SER A 516 -21.81 -30.23 -17.46
C SER A 516 -20.55 -30.86 -18.03
N THR A 517 -20.22 -31.99 -17.45
CA THR A 517 -19.27 -32.95 -17.99
C THR A 517 -19.88 -33.63 -19.19
N ASP A 518 -19.25 -33.50 -20.35
CA ASP A 518 -19.41 -34.44 -21.42
C ASP A 518 -18.05 -35.07 -21.76
N ASP A 519 -17.99 -36.34 -21.37
CA ASP A 519 -17.00 -37.31 -21.78
C ASP A 519 -17.21 -37.67 -23.25
N SER A 520 -16.20 -37.39 -24.07
CA SER A 520 -16.06 -38.09 -25.37
C SER A 520 -14.58 -38.16 -25.70
N SER A 521 -14.05 -39.36 -25.54
CA SER A 521 -12.77 -39.78 -26.07
C SER A 521 -12.77 -39.73 -27.59
N PRO A 522 -11.69 -39.30 -28.23
CA PRO A 522 -11.47 -39.59 -29.65
C PRO A 522 -10.50 -40.76 -29.76
N ASP A 523 -10.95 -41.70 -30.54
CA ASP A 523 -10.19 -42.85 -31.04
C ASP A 523 -8.96 -42.42 -31.84
N ASP A 524 -7.89 -43.17 -31.59
CA ASP A 524 -6.68 -43.18 -32.43
C ASP A 524 -7.01 -43.66 -33.86
N ASP A 525 -6.78 -42.82 -34.84
CA ASP A 525 -6.52 -43.25 -36.21
C ASP A 525 -5.21 -42.63 -36.71
N VAL A 526 -4.19 -43.44 -36.63
CA VAL A 526 -2.90 -43.24 -37.29
C VAL A 526 -3.06 -43.47 -38.80
N HIS A 527 -3.21 -42.38 -39.52
CA HIS A 527 -2.92 -42.38 -40.95
C HIS A 527 -1.74 -41.45 -41.29
N ALA A 528 -0.59 -42.09 -41.50
CA ALA A 528 0.49 -41.46 -42.24
C ALA A 528 -0.06 -41.05 -43.62
N ASN A 529 -0.06 -39.74 -43.89
CA ASN A 529 0.05 -39.32 -45.28
C ASN A 529 0.37 -37.84 -45.47
N GLU A 530 1.25 -37.62 -46.40
CA GLU A 530 1.39 -36.48 -47.26
C GLU A 530 1.77 -35.16 -46.61
N LEU A 531 2.92 -34.71 -46.95
CA LEU A 531 3.47 -33.40 -46.75
C LEU A 531 2.42 -32.33 -47.15
N ASN A 532 1.62 -31.88 -46.22
CA ASN A 532 0.74 -30.73 -46.38
C ASN A 532 1.64 -29.49 -46.50
N LEU A 533 1.84 -29.10 -47.76
CA LEU A 533 2.55 -27.90 -48.20
C LEU A 533 1.66 -26.64 -48.12
N GLU A 534 0.68 -26.64 -47.24
CA GLU A 534 -0.26 -25.51 -47.12
C GLU A 534 0.35 -24.38 -46.28
N PRO A 535 0.09 -23.14 -46.65
CA PRO A 535 0.50 -22.02 -45.80
C PRO A 535 -0.20 -22.07 -44.45
N LEU A 536 0.51 -21.64 -43.40
CA LEU A 536 -0.03 -21.58 -42.05
C LEU A 536 -1.24 -20.65 -42.02
N VAL A 537 -2.38 -21.12 -41.58
CA VAL A 537 -3.56 -20.27 -41.38
C VAL A 537 -3.36 -19.52 -40.07
N CYS A 538 -2.95 -18.25 -40.16
CA CYS A 538 -2.79 -17.39 -39.02
C CYS A 538 -4.05 -16.56 -38.77
N SER A 539 -4.46 -16.44 -37.50
CA SER A 539 -5.59 -15.62 -37.10
C SER A 539 -5.22 -14.13 -37.14
N ASN A 540 -6.16 -13.26 -37.50
CA ASN A 540 -5.91 -11.82 -37.43
C ASN A 540 -5.68 -11.38 -35.96
N ALA A 541 -4.81 -10.39 -35.76
CA ALA A 541 -4.39 -9.94 -34.42
C ALA A 541 -5.56 -9.50 -33.51
N ASP A 542 -6.68 -9.05 -34.11
CA ASP A 542 -7.86 -8.55 -33.37
C ASP A 542 -8.83 -9.67 -32.93
N SER A 543 -8.64 -10.91 -33.41
CA SER A 543 -9.49 -12.05 -33.07
C SER A 543 -8.76 -13.17 -32.32
N MET A 544 -7.50 -12.95 -31.95
CA MET A 544 -6.69 -13.94 -31.24
C MET A 544 -6.94 -13.92 -29.73
N GLU A 545 -6.98 -15.11 -29.15
CA GLU A 545 -6.82 -15.29 -27.71
C GLU A 545 -5.56 -14.58 -27.24
N PRO A 546 -5.60 -13.76 -26.18
CA PRO A 546 -4.41 -13.08 -25.68
C PRO A 546 -3.42 -14.11 -25.13
N VAL A 547 -2.19 -14.05 -25.63
CA VAL A 547 -1.11 -14.90 -25.13
C VAL A 547 -0.50 -14.21 -23.92
N LEU A 548 -0.57 -14.84 -22.75
CA LEU A 548 -0.13 -14.29 -21.49
C LEU A 548 0.68 -15.31 -20.69
N SER A 549 1.87 -14.93 -20.23
CA SER A 549 2.68 -15.74 -19.32
C SER A 549 2.30 -15.47 -17.86
N ASN A 550 2.68 -16.36 -16.94
CA ASN A 550 2.48 -16.17 -15.50
C ASN A 550 3.20 -14.92 -14.97
N SER A 551 4.40 -14.64 -15.44
CA SER A 551 5.16 -13.44 -15.06
C SER A 551 4.48 -12.15 -15.55
N ALA A 552 3.91 -12.15 -16.74
CA ALA A 552 3.16 -11.02 -17.28
C ALA A 552 1.85 -10.77 -16.52
N LEU A 553 1.14 -11.83 -16.15
CA LEU A 553 -0.06 -11.72 -15.29
C LEU A 553 0.28 -11.17 -13.92
N MET A 554 1.39 -11.64 -13.31
CA MET A 554 1.88 -11.08 -12.05
C MET A 554 2.23 -9.59 -12.19
N LEU A 555 2.92 -9.21 -13.26
CA LEU A 555 3.22 -7.80 -13.56
C LEU A 555 1.94 -6.98 -13.65
N LEU A 556 0.93 -7.46 -14.37
CA LEU A 556 -0.34 -6.76 -14.53
C LEU A 556 -1.07 -6.58 -13.18
N ARG A 557 -1.10 -7.61 -12.34
CA ARG A 557 -1.63 -7.49 -10.97
C ARG A 557 -0.87 -6.48 -10.11
N CYS A 558 0.46 -6.46 -10.20
CA CYS A 558 1.26 -5.45 -9.52
C CYS A 558 0.94 -4.03 -10.02
N ILE A 559 0.75 -3.85 -11.33
CA ILE A 559 0.32 -2.58 -11.92
C ILE A 559 -1.03 -2.15 -11.34
N GLY A 560 -2.01 -3.06 -11.24
CA GLY A 560 -3.31 -2.80 -10.64
C GLY A 560 -3.20 -2.31 -9.19
N ARG A 561 -2.39 -2.99 -8.37
CA ARG A 561 -2.13 -2.57 -6.99
C ARG A 561 -1.48 -1.19 -6.89
N TYR A 562 -0.57 -0.86 -7.80
CA TYR A 562 0.08 0.46 -7.82
C TYR A 562 -0.90 1.55 -8.21
N LEU A 563 -1.75 1.30 -9.20
CA LEU A 563 -2.81 2.23 -9.60
C LEU A 563 -3.88 2.38 -8.50
N HIS A 564 -4.21 1.30 -7.79
CA HIS A 564 -5.09 1.36 -6.62
C HIS A 564 -4.56 2.37 -5.58
N VAL A 565 -3.29 2.25 -5.19
CA VAL A 565 -2.66 3.18 -4.23
C VAL A 565 -2.60 4.60 -4.80
N ALA A 566 -2.34 4.75 -6.09
CA ALA A 566 -2.27 6.07 -6.75
C ALA A 566 -3.63 6.80 -6.73
N CYS A 567 -4.75 6.07 -6.84
CA CYS A 567 -6.10 6.63 -6.79
C CYS A 567 -6.51 7.08 -5.39
N ILE A 568 -5.97 6.48 -4.31
CA ILE A 568 -6.34 6.85 -2.94
C ILE A 568 -5.84 8.25 -2.57
N SER A 569 -4.63 8.63 -2.98
CA SER A 569 -4.05 9.91 -2.58
C SER A 569 -3.13 10.50 -3.63
N LYS A 570 -3.43 11.75 -4.03
CA LYS A 570 -2.62 12.54 -4.99
C LYS A 570 -1.15 12.70 -4.53
N VAL A 571 -0.90 12.57 -3.23
CA VAL A 571 0.43 12.73 -2.63
C VAL A 571 1.37 11.57 -3.01
N ILE A 572 0.91 10.34 -2.91
CA ILE A 572 1.69 9.14 -3.21
C ILE A 572 1.62 8.76 -4.70
N ALA A 573 0.63 9.28 -5.41
CA ALA A 573 0.35 8.95 -6.80
C ALA A 573 1.59 9.01 -7.70
N PHE A 574 2.37 10.08 -7.60
CA PHE A 574 3.59 10.21 -8.40
C PHE A 574 4.62 9.12 -8.09
N THR A 575 4.82 8.80 -6.82
CA THR A 575 5.75 7.73 -6.41
C THR A 575 5.26 6.38 -6.93
N ALA A 576 3.96 6.10 -6.82
CA ALA A 576 3.36 4.87 -7.30
C ALA A 576 3.47 4.72 -8.82
N ILE A 577 3.15 5.77 -9.58
CA ILE A 577 3.23 5.77 -11.05
C ILE A 577 4.68 5.71 -11.52
N SER A 578 5.60 6.43 -10.88
CA SER A 578 7.03 6.32 -11.19
C SER A 578 7.55 4.90 -10.95
N SER A 579 7.14 4.27 -9.85
CA SER A 579 7.50 2.89 -9.52
C SER A 579 6.85 1.88 -10.49
N LEU A 580 5.64 2.17 -10.99
CA LEU A 580 5.01 1.38 -12.04
C LEU A 580 5.85 1.39 -13.32
N CYS A 581 6.30 2.57 -13.74
CA CYS A 581 7.19 2.70 -14.90
C CYS A 581 8.50 1.91 -14.69
N GLN A 582 9.09 1.96 -13.49
CA GLN A 582 10.29 1.21 -13.14
C GLN A 582 10.04 -0.30 -13.19
N LEU A 583 8.90 -0.77 -12.66
CA LEU A 583 8.54 -2.19 -12.67
C LEU A 583 8.39 -2.72 -14.10
N PHE A 584 7.71 -1.97 -14.97
CA PHE A 584 7.59 -2.33 -16.38
C PHE A 584 8.95 -2.31 -17.11
N ASN A 585 9.76 -1.29 -16.85
CA ASN A 585 11.10 -1.20 -17.40
C ASN A 585 11.98 -2.40 -16.97
N LEU A 586 11.92 -2.79 -15.70
CA LEU A 586 12.64 -3.98 -15.22
C LEU A 586 12.18 -5.24 -15.96
N TYR A 587 10.85 -5.43 -16.09
CA TYR A 587 10.30 -6.58 -16.82
C TYR A 587 10.82 -6.61 -18.25
N PHE A 588 10.77 -5.48 -18.95
CA PHE A 588 11.24 -5.33 -20.32
C PHE A 588 12.73 -5.63 -20.46
N ILE A 589 13.56 -5.07 -19.56
CA ILE A 589 15.01 -5.27 -19.55
C ILE A 589 15.38 -6.73 -19.26
N MET A 590 14.73 -7.31 -18.26
CA MET A 590 14.98 -8.71 -17.88
C MET A 590 14.62 -9.65 -19.02
N LEU A 591 13.46 -9.42 -19.65
CA LEU A 591 13.01 -10.17 -20.81
C LEU A 591 14.02 -10.07 -21.96
N PHE A 592 14.50 -8.86 -22.25
CA PHE A 592 15.55 -8.66 -23.26
C PHE A 592 16.80 -9.46 -22.91
N LYS A 593 17.27 -9.44 -21.67
CA LYS A 593 18.43 -10.23 -21.24
C LYS A 593 18.22 -11.74 -21.31
N ILE A 594 17.00 -12.21 -21.04
CA ILE A 594 16.65 -13.64 -21.13
C ILE A 594 16.58 -14.10 -22.59
N LEU A 595 16.09 -13.25 -23.49
CA LEU A 595 15.85 -13.61 -24.89
C LEU A 595 17.08 -13.47 -25.80
N PHE A 596 18.10 -12.69 -25.39
CA PHE A 596 19.29 -12.42 -26.22
C PHE A 596 20.59 -12.79 -25.50
N THR A 597 21.46 -13.49 -26.21
CA THR A 597 22.84 -13.73 -25.77
C THR A 597 23.68 -12.46 -25.90
N ALA A 598 24.81 -12.38 -25.17
CA ALA A 598 25.73 -11.25 -25.27
C ALA A 598 26.30 -11.05 -26.67
N GLU A 599 26.45 -12.13 -27.46
CA GLU A 599 26.90 -12.07 -28.85
C GLU A 599 25.79 -11.56 -29.78
N GLU A 600 24.57 -12.01 -29.59
CA GLU A 600 23.40 -11.55 -30.33
C GLU A 600 23.11 -10.07 -30.10
N GLN A 601 23.34 -9.58 -28.87
CA GLN A 601 23.22 -8.15 -28.55
C GLN A 601 24.22 -7.29 -29.35
N LYS A 602 25.43 -7.78 -29.63
CA LYS A 602 26.41 -7.08 -30.44
C LYS A 602 26.08 -7.03 -31.93
N THR A 603 25.30 -7.99 -32.42
CA THR A 603 24.88 -8.09 -33.82
C THR A 603 23.60 -7.32 -34.14
N LEU A 604 23.01 -6.69 -33.16
CA LEU A 604 21.81 -5.87 -33.35
C LEU A 604 22.12 -4.64 -34.22
N PRO A 605 21.23 -4.23 -35.15
CA PRO A 605 21.43 -3.06 -36.00
C PRO A 605 21.66 -1.79 -35.17
N SER A 606 22.37 -0.81 -35.76
CA SER A 606 22.68 0.48 -35.09
C SER A 606 21.42 1.27 -34.60
N THR A 607 20.25 0.98 -35.16
CA THR A 607 18.95 1.47 -34.63
C THR A 607 18.66 0.95 -33.23
N CYS A 608 19.33 -0.11 -32.80
CA CYS A 608 19.19 -0.72 -31.49
C CYS A 608 20.17 -0.16 -30.45
N HIS A 609 21.14 0.69 -30.83
CA HIS A 609 22.00 1.36 -29.84
C HIS A 609 21.19 2.20 -28.85
N PHE A 610 20.08 2.76 -29.29
CA PHE A 610 19.14 3.42 -28.40
C PHE A 610 18.57 2.48 -27.34
N PHE A 611 18.32 1.21 -27.68
CA PHE A 611 17.93 0.17 -26.73
C PHE A 611 19.05 -0.12 -25.72
N VAL A 612 20.27 -0.22 -26.18
CA VAL A 612 21.43 -0.46 -25.31
C VAL A 612 21.64 0.75 -24.39
N ASP A 613 21.56 1.97 -24.91
CA ASP A 613 21.65 3.19 -24.11
C ASP A 613 20.51 3.33 -23.09
N LEU A 614 19.29 2.95 -23.48
CA LEU A 614 18.15 2.89 -22.57
C LEU A 614 18.39 1.85 -21.48
N MET A 615 18.91 0.69 -21.86
CA MET A 615 19.28 -0.39 -20.97
C MET A 615 20.35 0.03 -19.97
N GLU A 616 21.42 0.69 -20.42
CA GLU A 616 22.50 1.19 -19.57
C GLU A 616 21.98 2.24 -18.58
N ARG A 617 21.14 3.17 -19.03
CA ARG A 617 20.52 4.19 -18.16
C ARG A 617 19.60 3.59 -17.11
N LEU A 618 18.77 2.61 -17.47
CA LEU A 618 17.86 1.95 -16.55
C LEU A 618 18.61 1.03 -15.58
N LEU A 619 19.65 0.36 -16.04
CA LEU A 619 20.52 -0.49 -15.23
C LEU A 619 21.31 0.29 -14.18
N SER A 620 21.68 1.53 -14.45
CA SER A 620 22.38 2.38 -13.47
C SER A 620 21.51 2.77 -12.28
N VAL A 621 20.18 2.71 -12.43
CA VAL A 621 19.21 3.10 -11.38
C VAL A 621 18.78 1.91 -10.52
N GLU A 622 18.79 0.67 -11.04
CA GLU A 622 18.16 -0.49 -10.41
C GLU A 622 19.10 -1.68 -10.16
N THR A 623 20.37 -1.43 -9.94
CA THR A 623 21.43 -2.45 -9.90
C THR A 623 21.27 -3.57 -8.88
N ASP A 624 20.60 -3.33 -7.74
CA ASP A 624 20.49 -4.32 -6.65
C ASP A 624 19.62 -5.54 -6.98
N ALA A 625 18.54 -5.32 -7.75
CA ALA A 625 17.63 -6.41 -8.15
C ALA A 625 18.22 -7.28 -9.27
N LEU A 626 19.12 -6.71 -10.08
CA LEU A 626 19.71 -7.32 -11.27
C LEU A 626 20.98 -8.13 -11.00
N VAL A 627 21.60 -7.96 -9.84
CA VAL A 627 22.86 -8.66 -9.49
C VAL A 627 22.67 -10.17 -9.36
N ASN A 628 21.47 -10.61 -8.96
CA ASN A 628 21.16 -12.03 -8.81
C ASN A 628 20.85 -12.76 -10.13
N VAL A 629 20.69 -12.03 -11.24
CA VAL A 629 20.40 -12.59 -12.59
C VAL A 629 21.64 -13.08 -13.32
N LYS A 630 22.79 -13.10 -12.69
CA LYS A 630 24.05 -13.59 -13.31
C LYS A 630 24.03 -15.07 -13.70
N ASN A 631 23.04 -15.83 -13.29
CA ASN A 631 22.90 -17.22 -13.70
C ASN A 631 21.99 -17.35 -14.92
N THR A 632 22.59 -17.21 -16.07
CA THR A 632 22.05 -17.41 -17.43
C THR A 632 21.57 -18.84 -17.74
N VAL A 633 21.06 -19.56 -16.75
CA VAL A 633 20.56 -20.93 -16.92
C VAL A 633 19.36 -20.98 -17.88
N CYS A 634 18.52 -19.94 -17.92
CA CYS A 634 17.32 -19.89 -18.78
C CYS A 634 17.64 -19.86 -20.27
N LEU A 635 18.70 -19.17 -20.69
CA LEU A 635 19.06 -19.03 -22.13
C LEU A 635 19.58 -20.31 -22.75
N GLU A 636 20.35 -21.09 -21.98
CA GLU A 636 20.82 -22.41 -22.44
C GLU A 636 19.67 -23.42 -22.52
N GLN A 637 18.67 -23.28 -21.66
CA GLN A 637 17.46 -24.12 -21.73
C GLN A 637 16.58 -23.78 -22.93
N LEU A 638 16.33 -22.47 -23.19
CA LEU A 638 15.58 -22.02 -24.37
C LEU A 638 16.20 -22.45 -25.68
N ASN A 639 17.53 -22.43 -25.78
CA ASN A 639 18.24 -22.89 -26.98
C ASN A 639 18.29 -24.42 -27.13
N LYS A 640 18.04 -25.17 -26.04
CA LYS A 640 17.95 -26.63 -26.02
C LYS A 640 16.55 -27.16 -26.18
N SER A 641 15.51 -26.29 -26.03
CA SER A 641 14.12 -26.72 -26.21
C SER A 641 13.87 -27.15 -27.66
N SER A 642 13.04 -28.14 -27.81
CA SER A 642 12.85 -28.93 -29.02
C SER A 642 11.99 -28.25 -30.07
N GLY A 643 12.27 -27.03 -30.47
CA GLY A 643 11.50 -26.39 -31.53
C GLY A 643 12.02 -25.01 -31.91
N LEU A 644 12.64 -24.87 -33.07
CA LEU A 644 13.11 -23.60 -33.63
C LEU A 644 13.75 -22.66 -32.58
N PHE A 645 14.73 -23.18 -31.86
CA PHE A 645 15.47 -22.39 -30.84
C PHE A 645 14.56 -21.78 -29.75
N GLY A 646 13.55 -22.50 -29.29
CA GLY A 646 12.60 -22.02 -28.28
C GLY A 646 11.64 -20.95 -28.80
N LEU A 647 11.19 -21.07 -30.06
CA LEU A 647 10.27 -20.09 -30.65
C LEU A 647 8.94 -20.03 -29.91
N ALA A 648 8.42 -21.15 -29.41
CA ALA A 648 7.15 -21.17 -28.67
C ALA A 648 7.25 -20.32 -27.41
N GLU A 649 8.27 -20.52 -26.61
CA GLU A 649 8.55 -19.78 -25.39
C GLU A 649 8.84 -18.30 -25.66
N ARG A 650 9.56 -18.02 -26.75
CA ARG A 650 9.84 -16.65 -27.20
C ARG A 650 8.57 -15.92 -27.67
N LEU A 651 7.65 -16.64 -28.31
CA LEU A 651 6.34 -16.11 -28.69
C LEU A 651 5.54 -15.74 -27.44
N VAL A 652 5.42 -16.64 -26.48
CA VAL A 652 4.72 -16.35 -25.23
C VAL A 652 5.33 -15.14 -24.54
N ALA A 653 6.65 -15.08 -24.43
CA ALA A 653 7.33 -13.98 -23.76
C ALA A 653 7.10 -12.61 -24.43
N VAL A 654 7.26 -12.57 -25.77
CA VAL A 654 7.14 -11.31 -26.53
C VAL A 654 5.68 -10.87 -26.64
N GLU A 655 4.77 -11.79 -26.94
CA GLU A 655 3.35 -11.44 -27.08
C GLU A 655 2.74 -11.03 -25.72
N SER A 656 3.17 -11.65 -24.61
CA SER A 656 2.78 -11.24 -23.26
C SER A 656 3.25 -9.81 -22.94
N LEU A 657 4.48 -9.47 -23.28
CA LEU A 657 5.01 -8.11 -23.13
C LEU A 657 4.19 -7.10 -23.94
N ILE A 658 3.87 -7.43 -25.19
CA ILE A 658 3.09 -6.57 -26.09
C ILE A 658 1.66 -6.43 -25.54
N PHE A 659 1.08 -7.50 -25.02
CA PHE A 659 -0.24 -7.47 -24.40
C PHE A 659 -0.25 -6.48 -23.22
N VAL A 660 0.67 -6.61 -22.27
CA VAL A 660 0.77 -5.70 -21.11
C VAL A 660 1.02 -4.25 -21.56
N SER A 661 1.86 -4.04 -22.58
CA SER A 661 2.09 -2.70 -23.16
C SER A 661 0.80 -2.08 -23.70
N ARG A 662 0.00 -2.83 -24.46
CA ARG A 662 -1.29 -2.36 -24.99
C ARG A 662 -2.30 -2.06 -23.88
N GLN A 663 -2.33 -2.90 -22.82
CA GLN A 663 -3.14 -2.61 -21.64
C GLN A 663 -2.72 -1.29 -20.98
N LEU A 664 -1.42 -1.06 -20.81
CA LEU A 664 -0.92 0.21 -20.27
C LEU A 664 -1.24 1.40 -21.18
N GLU A 665 -1.07 1.26 -22.49
CA GLU A 665 -1.39 2.31 -23.46
C GLU A 665 -2.87 2.74 -23.36
N SER A 666 -3.79 1.78 -23.17
CA SER A 666 -5.21 2.07 -22.98
C SER A 666 -5.52 2.83 -21.71
N MET A 667 -4.66 2.72 -20.69
CA MET A 667 -4.83 3.38 -19.38
C MET A 667 -4.10 4.72 -19.26
N LEU A 668 -3.19 5.07 -20.22
CA LEU A 668 -2.32 6.24 -20.10
C LEU A 668 -3.08 7.56 -19.84
N GLY A 669 -4.18 7.79 -20.53
CA GLY A 669 -4.99 9.00 -20.36
C GLY A 669 -5.53 9.14 -18.93
N SER A 670 -6.02 8.05 -18.36
CA SER A 670 -6.51 8.04 -16.97
C SER A 670 -5.35 8.14 -15.96
N ILE A 671 -4.20 7.52 -16.25
CA ILE A 671 -2.99 7.64 -15.41
C ILE A 671 -2.48 9.09 -15.40
N GLU A 672 -2.51 9.77 -16.53
CA GLU A 672 -2.15 11.20 -16.62
C GLU A 672 -3.12 12.08 -15.84
N ALA A 673 -4.41 11.73 -15.81
CA ALA A 673 -5.42 12.46 -15.04
C ALA A 673 -5.18 12.40 -13.52
N ILE A 674 -4.66 11.29 -13.00
CA ILE A 674 -4.32 11.16 -11.57
C ILE A 674 -3.18 12.10 -11.17
N LEU A 675 -2.27 12.43 -12.10
CA LEU A 675 -1.08 13.22 -11.81
C LEU A 675 -1.30 14.72 -11.91
N PRO A 676 -0.68 15.52 -11.02
CA PRO A 676 -0.59 16.96 -11.20
C PRO A 676 0.09 17.32 -12.52
N HIS A 677 -0.34 18.40 -13.16
CA HIS A 677 0.16 18.84 -14.47
C HIS A 677 1.68 18.90 -14.58
N ALA A 678 2.36 19.37 -13.52
CA ALA A 678 3.83 19.46 -13.49
C ALA A 678 4.56 18.09 -13.57
N LYS A 679 3.88 16.99 -13.25
CA LYS A 679 4.47 15.64 -13.18
C LYS A 679 4.02 14.71 -14.31
N ARG A 680 3.08 15.12 -15.15
CA ARG A 680 2.58 14.34 -16.32
C ARG A 680 3.66 14.01 -17.34
N ALA A 681 4.67 14.86 -17.45
CA ALA A 681 5.81 14.65 -18.34
C ALA A 681 6.50 13.27 -18.16
N CYS A 682 6.48 12.70 -16.95
CA CYS A 682 7.04 11.37 -16.67
C CYS A 682 6.32 10.27 -17.46
N VAL A 683 4.99 10.30 -17.52
CA VAL A 683 4.17 9.32 -18.23
C VAL A 683 4.33 9.47 -19.75
N VAL A 684 4.33 10.71 -20.24
CA VAL A 684 4.57 11.00 -21.67
C VAL A 684 5.95 10.50 -22.08
N GLN A 685 6.97 10.73 -21.28
CA GLN A 685 8.33 10.23 -21.52
C GLN A 685 8.39 8.70 -21.50
N PHE A 686 7.76 8.06 -20.55
CA PHE A 686 7.68 6.59 -20.47
C PHE A 686 7.00 6.00 -21.72
N ASN A 687 5.89 6.58 -22.17
CA ASN A 687 5.21 6.17 -23.38
C ASN A 687 6.16 6.30 -24.61
N ALA A 688 6.77 7.47 -24.78
CA ALA A 688 7.65 7.73 -25.91
C ALA A 688 8.93 6.88 -25.93
N GLN A 689 9.52 6.64 -24.76
CA GLN A 689 10.82 5.97 -24.65
C GLN A 689 10.71 4.46 -24.46
N THR A 690 9.65 3.96 -23.83
CA THR A 690 9.52 2.53 -23.52
C THR A 690 8.40 1.86 -24.30
N LEU A 691 7.14 2.29 -24.11
CA LEU A 691 6.00 1.56 -24.68
C LEU A 691 6.04 1.50 -26.20
N LYS A 692 6.38 2.58 -26.88
CA LYS A 692 6.52 2.61 -28.36
C LYS A 692 7.63 1.72 -28.91
N LEU A 693 8.57 1.29 -28.07
CA LEU A 693 9.63 0.37 -28.48
C LEU A 693 9.22 -1.09 -28.35
N VAL A 694 8.27 -1.40 -27.51
CA VAL A 694 7.84 -2.78 -27.22
C VAL A 694 7.47 -3.55 -28.51
N PRO A 695 6.69 -3.02 -29.46
CA PRO A 695 6.34 -3.75 -30.67
C PRO A 695 7.55 -4.14 -31.53
N GLN A 696 8.67 -3.38 -31.43
CA GLN A 696 9.88 -3.69 -32.18
C GLN A 696 10.57 -4.97 -31.69
N MET A 697 10.27 -5.43 -30.48
CA MET A 697 10.79 -6.69 -29.94
C MET A 697 10.46 -7.89 -30.83
N ARG A 698 9.30 -7.88 -31.49
CA ARG A 698 8.95 -8.90 -32.48
C ARG A 698 10.02 -9.02 -33.56
N ASN A 699 10.40 -7.88 -34.16
CA ASN A 699 11.39 -7.87 -35.25
C ASN A 699 12.74 -8.40 -34.78
N PHE A 700 13.15 -8.08 -33.55
CA PHE A 700 14.45 -8.51 -33.07
C PHE A 700 14.46 -9.99 -32.72
N VAL A 701 13.50 -10.42 -31.87
CA VAL A 701 13.46 -11.79 -31.35
C VAL A 701 13.19 -12.78 -32.49
N TYR A 702 12.13 -12.53 -33.27
CA TYR A 702 11.75 -13.42 -34.36
C TYR A 702 12.78 -13.37 -35.51
N GLY A 703 13.41 -12.21 -35.73
CA GLY A 703 14.48 -12.07 -36.69
C GLY A 703 15.69 -12.92 -36.37
N ILE A 704 16.08 -13.04 -35.10
CA ILE A 704 17.21 -13.92 -34.71
C ILE A 704 16.84 -15.38 -34.94
N VAL A 705 15.64 -15.78 -34.53
CA VAL A 705 15.17 -17.15 -34.72
C VAL A 705 15.10 -17.50 -36.18
N ALA A 706 14.50 -16.65 -37.03
CA ALA A 706 14.37 -16.90 -38.45
C ALA A 706 15.75 -16.99 -39.16
N ARG A 707 16.71 -16.14 -38.76
CA ARG A 707 18.09 -16.22 -39.28
C ARG A 707 18.79 -17.52 -38.91
N LYS A 708 18.53 -18.06 -37.72
CA LYS A 708 19.14 -19.34 -37.28
C LYS A 708 18.39 -20.56 -37.84
N ALA A 709 17.10 -20.44 -38.04
CA ALA A 709 16.21 -21.55 -38.37
C ALA A 709 16.52 -22.23 -39.72
N VAL A 710 16.93 -21.46 -40.71
CA VAL A 710 17.23 -21.98 -42.02
C VAL A 710 18.73 -22.19 -42.14
N ASN A 711 19.14 -23.45 -42.25
CA ASN A 711 20.54 -23.81 -42.43
C ASN A 711 20.96 -23.73 -43.92
N CYS A 712 21.51 -22.59 -44.26
CA CYS A 712 21.98 -22.38 -45.64
C CYS A 712 23.52 -22.52 -45.79
N HIS A 713 24.15 -23.28 -44.89
CA HIS A 713 25.62 -23.44 -44.92
C HIS A 713 26.09 -24.11 -46.22
N GLY A 714 27.04 -23.49 -46.90
CA GLY A 714 27.61 -23.98 -48.16
C GLY A 714 26.74 -23.84 -49.42
N ILE A 715 25.50 -23.24 -49.28
CA ILE A 715 24.64 -23.02 -50.47
C ILE A 715 25.29 -21.98 -51.41
N ALA A 716 25.79 -20.85 -50.85
CA ALA A 716 26.47 -19.84 -51.65
C ALA A 716 27.67 -20.38 -52.42
N GLU A 717 28.48 -21.27 -51.78
CA GLU A 717 29.60 -21.94 -52.44
C GLU A 717 29.15 -22.92 -53.55
N ARG A 718 28.04 -23.63 -53.31
CA ARG A 718 27.47 -24.53 -54.35
C ARG A 718 26.94 -23.74 -55.53
N ILE A 719 26.32 -22.61 -55.33
CA ILE A 719 25.90 -21.72 -56.37
C ILE A 719 27.10 -21.14 -57.14
N ALA A 720 28.12 -20.67 -56.42
CA ALA A 720 29.31 -20.12 -57.03
C ALA A 720 30.12 -21.15 -57.86
N ASN A 721 30.11 -22.41 -57.46
CA ASN A 721 30.81 -23.53 -58.13
C ASN A 721 29.97 -24.28 -59.17
N ALA A 722 28.67 -23.94 -59.31
CA ALA A 722 27.82 -24.49 -60.35
C ALA A 722 28.27 -23.99 -61.74
N ASP A 723 28.07 -24.83 -62.79
CA ASP A 723 28.39 -24.44 -64.16
C ASP A 723 27.32 -23.48 -64.70
N TRP A 724 27.66 -22.21 -64.86
CA TRP A 724 26.83 -21.18 -65.44
C TRP A 724 27.19 -20.78 -66.86
N ASP A 725 28.18 -21.45 -67.43
CA ASP A 725 28.61 -21.22 -68.81
C ASP A 725 27.93 -22.22 -69.76
N LEU A 726 26.59 -22.22 -69.77
CA LEU A 726 25.73 -23.13 -70.50
C LEU A 726 25.57 -22.71 -71.95
N THR A 727 25.45 -23.71 -72.85
CA THR A 727 25.27 -23.51 -74.27
C THR A 727 23.80 -23.65 -74.70
N GLU A 728 22.93 -24.23 -73.81
CA GLU A 728 21.50 -24.48 -74.06
C GLU A 728 20.70 -24.03 -72.87
N LEU A 729 19.44 -23.60 -73.14
CA LEU A 729 18.51 -23.23 -72.14
C LEU A 729 18.07 -24.46 -71.36
N MET A 730 18.31 -24.48 -70.05
CA MET A 730 17.85 -25.55 -69.17
C MET A 730 16.33 -25.47 -68.91
N SER A 731 15.62 -26.59 -68.97
CA SER A 731 14.23 -26.70 -68.65
C SER A 731 13.91 -26.99 -67.17
N GLN A 732 14.92 -27.36 -66.42
CA GLN A 732 14.82 -27.68 -64.96
C GLN A 732 15.68 -26.72 -64.16
N HIS A 733 15.22 -26.45 -62.95
CA HIS A 733 15.97 -25.65 -61.97
C HIS A 733 17.16 -26.42 -61.40
N SER A 734 18.08 -25.68 -60.86
CA SER A 734 19.32 -26.24 -60.27
C SER A 734 19.05 -27.00 -58.94
N ALA A 735 19.87 -28.03 -58.64
CA ALA A 735 19.70 -28.88 -57.47
C ALA A 735 19.76 -28.12 -56.11
N TYR A 736 20.53 -26.99 -56.02
CA TYR A 736 20.61 -26.20 -54.81
C TYR A 736 19.27 -25.57 -54.45
N VAL A 737 18.37 -25.32 -55.43
CA VAL A 737 17.02 -24.77 -55.21
C VAL A 737 16.17 -25.78 -54.40
N ASP A 738 16.30 -27.08 -54.75
CA ASP A 738 15.59 -28.15 -54.01
C ASP A 738 16.06 -28.22 -52.56
N ASP A 739 17.38 -28.03 -52.32
CA ASP A 739 17.93 -28.04 -50.99
C ASP A 739 17.42 -26.85 -50.17
N VAL A 740 17.31 -25.64 -50.74
CA VAL A 740 16.71 -24.48 -50.12
C VAL A 740 15.24 -24.71 -49.82
N ILE A 741 14.50 -25.31 -50.80
CA ILE A 741 13.07 -25.63 -50.60
C ILE A 741 12.87 -26.67 -49.51
N LYS A 742 13.71 -27.70 -49.38
CA LYS A 742 13.66 -28.68 -48.27
C LYS A 742 13.82 -28.00 -46.92
N GLU A 743 14.79 -27.07 -46.78
CA GLU A 743 14.96 -26.28 -45.55
C GLU A 743 13.72 -25.42 -45.25
N LEU A 744 13.14 -24.75 -46.25
CA LEU A 744 11.92 -23.96 -46.10
C LEU A 744 10.69 -24.82 -45.71
N VAL A 745 10.55 -26.00 -46.26
CA VAL A 745 9.51 -26.97 -45.92
C VAL A 745 9.69 -27.44 -44.47
N ALA A 746 10.94 -27.73 -44.06
CA ALA A 746 11.25 -28.10 -42.68
C ALA A 746 10.91 -26.94 -41.71
N PHE A 747 11.25 -25.70 -42.09
CA PHE A 747 10.91 -24.51 -41.32
C PHE A 747 9.40 -24.35 -41.20
N ASN A 748 8.63 -24.45 -42.29
CA ASN A 748 7.18 -24.36 -42.29
C ASN A 748 6.54 -25.44 -41.40
N LYS A 749 7.01 -26.70 -41.53
CA LYS A 749 6.54 -27.83 -40.69
C LYS A 749 6.75 -27.52 -39.19
N GLN A 750 7.90 -27.00 -38.83
CA GLN A 750 8.16 -26.62 -37.43
C GLN A 750 7.27 -25.47 -36.97
N LEU A 751 6.99 -24.48 -37.86
CA LEU A 751 6.03 -23.42 -37.55
C LEU A 751 4.62 -23.98 -37.31
N HIS A 752 4.17 -24.95 -38.10
CA HIS A 752 2.88 -25.63 -37.89
C HIS A 752 2.83 -26.35 -36.52
N MET A 753 3.90 -27.04 -36.13
CA MET A 753 3.99 -27.69 -34.82
C MET A 753 3.90 -26.69 -33.67
N ILE A 754 4.59 -25.56 -33.81
CA ILE A 754 4.56 -24.49 -32.79
C ILE A 754 3.18 -23.83 -32.74
N ASN A 755 2.55 -23.58 -33.90
CA ASN A 755 1.22 -23.00 -33.96
C ASN A 755 0.14 -23.87 -33.33
N ALA A 756 0.34 -25.18 -33.25
CA ALA A 756 -0.53 -26.10 -32.52
C ALA A 756 -0.43 -25.90 -31.00
N VAL A 757 0.73 -25.46 -30.48
CA VAL A 757 0.98 -25.22 -29.05
C VAL A 757 0.67 -23.79 -28.68
N VAL A 758 1.21 -22.83 -29.44
CA VAL A 758 1.01 -21.39 -29.27
C VAL A 758 0.64 -20.78 -30.61
N LYS A 759 -0.55 -20.20 -30.70
CA LYS A 759 -1.04 -19.58 -31.93
C LYS A 759 -0.13 -18.43 -32.37
N ILE A 760 0.35 -18.46 -33.58
CA ILE A 760 1.22 -17.45 -34.17
C ILE A 760 0.35 -16.37 -34.83
N SER A 761 0.55 -15.09 -34.45
CA SER A 761 -0.13 -13.97 -35.07
C SER A 761 0.31 -13.76 -36.53
N THR A 762 -0.58 -13.15 -37.34
CA THR A 762 -0.26 -12.81 -38.74
C THR A 762 0.97 -11.90 -38.86
N GLU A 763 1.16 -11.00 -37.88
CA GLU A 763 2.33 -10.11 -37.84
C GLU A 763 3.62 -10.88 -37.53
N SER A 764 3.57 -11.76 -36.51
CA SER A 764 4.72 -12.58 -36.12
C SER A 764 5.14 -13.53 -37.27
N HIS A 765 4.15 -14.12 -37.93
CA HIS A 765 4.35 -14.97 -39.12
C HIS A 765 5.01 -14.19 -40.27
N LYS A 766 4.52 -12.98 -40.57
CA LYS A 766 5.12 -12.11 -41.59
C LYS A 766 6.58 -11.81 -41.29
N ILE A 767 6.92 -11.45 -40.05
CA ILE A 767 8.30 -11.12 -39.66
C ILE A 767 9.21 -12.33 -39.83
N LEU A 768 8.76 -13.52 -39.35
CA LEU A 768 9.55 -14.75 -39.44
C LEU A 768 9.87 -15.09 -40.90
N TRP A 769 8.87 -15.08 -41.76
CA TRP A 769 9.05 -15.35 -43.17
C TRP A 769 9.83 -14.27 -43.93
N GLN A 770 9.60 -12.98 -43.61
CA GLN A 770 10.30 -11.88 -44.21
C GLN A 770 11.82 -12.00 -43.94
N VAL A 771 12.24 -12.24 -42.69
CA VAL A 771 13.65 -12.38 -42.34
C VAL A 771 14.24 -13.67 -42.92
N CYS A 772 13.47 -14.76 -42.95
CA CYS A 772 13.88 -16.00 -43.58
C CYS A 772 14.15 -15.80 -45.08
N THR A 773 13.21 -15.15 -45.79
CA THR A 773 13.37 -14.86 -47.22
C THR A 773 14.53 -13.90 -47.53
N GLU A 774 14.69 -12.86 -46.70
CA GLU A 774 15.81 -11.92 -46.80
C GLU A 774 17.16 -12.64 -46.65
N LYS A 775 17.28 -13.54 -45.67
CA LYS A 775 18.49 -14.36 -45.52
C LYS A 775 18.79 -15.19 -46.78
N ILE A 776 17.78 -15.87 -47.31
CA ILE A 776 17.93 -16.70 -48.49
C ILE A 776 18.31 -15.85 -49.69
N PHE A 777 17.67 -14.70 -49.89
CA PHE A 777 17.98 -13.79 -50.99
C PHE A 777 19.41 -13.24 -50.87
N ASN A 778 19.86 -12.92 -49.68
CA ASN A 778 21.27 -12.52 -49.48
C ASN A 778 22.24 -13.63 -49.85
N ILE A 779 21.95 -14.90 -49.50
CA ILE A 779 22.80 -16.04 -49.82
C ILE A 779 22.79 -16.34 -51.34
N LEU A 780 21.63 -16.19 -52.00
CA LEU A 780 21.50 -16.31 -53.43
C LEU A 780 22.38 -15.26 -54.15
N VAL A 781 22.27 -14.00 -53.72
CA VAL A 781 23.06 -12.90 -54.28
C VAL A 781 24.53 -13.12 -54.02
N GLU A 782 24.92 -13.57 -52.79
CA GLU A 782 26.32 -13.91 -52.47
C GLU A 782 26.84 -15.06 -53.34
N GLY A 783 26.02 -16.08 -53.57
CA GLY A 783 26.36 -17.20 -54.46
C GLY A 783 26.50 -16.77 -55.92
N PHE A 784 25.52 -16.01 -56.43
CA PHE A 784 25.58 -15.49 -57.81
C PHE A 784 26.74 -14.51 -58.00
N ALA A 785 27.11 -13.73 -56.99
CA ALA A 785 28.25 -12.85 -57.03
C ALA A 785 29.60 -13.59 -57.08
N GLY A 786 29.66 -14.79 -56.52
CA GLY A 786 30.85 -15.67 -56.58
C GLY A 786 31.05 -16.35 -57.95
N VAL A 787 30.12 -16.23 -58.88
CA VAL A 787 30.19 -16.87 -60.22
C VAL A 787 31.23 -16.18 -61.08
N LYS A 788 32.22 -16.91 -61.52
CA LYS A 788 33.36 -16.37 -62.35
C LYS A 788 33.04 -16.15 -63.84
N LYS A 789 32.16 -16.97 -64.40
CA LYS A 789 31.65 -16.89 -65.77
C LYS A 789 30.21 -17.28 -65.85
N SER A 790 29.45 -16.55 -66.64
CA SER A 790 28.03 -16.84 -66.86
C SER A 790 27.64 -16.46 -68.28
N SER A 791 27.03 -17.42 -68.98
CA SER A 791 26.43 -17.22 -70.29
C SER A 791 25.06 -16.54 -70.18
N ALA A 792 24.45 -16.17 -71.34
CA ALA A 792 23.10 -15.69 -71.35
C ALA A 792 22.08 -16.76 -70.89
N GLU A 793 22.33 -18.01 -71.25
CA GLU A 793 21.61 -19.20 -70.89
C GLU A 793 21.76 -19.46 -69.39
N GLY A 794 22.93 -19.32 -68.82
CA GLY A 794 23.18 -19.41 -67.38
C GLY A 794 22.44 -18.37 -66.59
N ARG A 795 22.33 -17.09 -67.08
CA ARG A 795 21.53 -16.06 -66.47
C ARG A 795 20.04 -16.33 -66.57
N ALA A 796 19.57 -16.92 -67.67
CA ALA A 796 18.21 -17.38 -67.80
C ALA A 796 17.89 -18.51 -66.82
N LEU A 797 18.87 -19.40 -66.53
CA LEU A 797 18.72 -20.40 -65.47
C LEU A 797 18.66 -19.75 -64.07
N MET A 798 19.52 -18.76 -63.79
CA MET A 798 19.40 -17.98 -62.50
C MET A 798 17.98 -17.42 -62.32
N GLN A 799 17.42 -16.86 -63.39
CA GLN A 799 16.05 -16.33 -63.34
C GLN A 799 15.00 -17.42 -63.11
N LEU A 800 15.16 -18.58 -63.75
CA LEU A 800 14.31 -19.75 -63.61
C LEU A 800 14.34 -20.28 -62.16
N ASP A 801 15.57 -20.45 -61.62
CA ASP A 801 15.83 -20.89 -60.28
C ASP A 801 15.16 -19.97 -59.26
N PHE A 802 15.31 -18.65 -59.46
CA PHE A 802 14.69 -17.67 -58.59
C PHE A 802 13.17 -17.65 -58.68
N GLN A 803 12.60 -17.76 -59.90
CA GLN A 803 11.14 -17.82 -60.04
C GLN A 803 10.57 -19.08 -59.41
N HIS A 804 11.22 -20.21 -59.57
CA HIS A 804 10.78 -21.47 -58.93
C HIS A 804 10.83 -21.36 -57.41
N LEU A 805 11.87 -20.75 -56.86
CA LEU A 805 12.00 -20.50 -55.44
C LEU A 805 10.92 -19.53 -54.93
N LEU A 806 10.64 -18.43 -55.67
CA LEU A 806 9.58 -17.48 -55.33
C LEU A 806 8.20 -18.12 -55.27
N MET A 807 7.87 -18.99 -56.22
CA MET A 807 6.58 -19.71 -56.20
C MET A 807 6.48 -20.60 -54.95
N ASN A 808 7.53 -21.30 -54.58
CA ASN A 808 7.50 -22.14 -53.40
C ASN A 808 7.48 -21.30 -52.11
N ILE A 809 8.21 -20.19 -52.02
CA ILE A 809 8.14 -19.27 -50.89
C ILE A 809 6.69 -18.69 -50.78
N ALA A 810 6.10 -18.22 -51.88
CA ALA A 810 4.75 -17.67 -51.85
C ALA A 810 3.71 -18.73 -51.41
N ARG A 811 3.88 -19.99 -51.87
CA ARG A 811 3.00 -21.10 -51.47
C ARG A 811 3.14 -21.45 -50.01
N LEU A 812 4.36 -21.52 -49.47
CA LEU A 812 4.61 -21.89 -48.06
C LEU A 812 4.27 -20.74 -47.09
N SER A 813 4.61 -19.51 -47.47
CA SER A 813 4.41 -18.33 -46.57
C SER A 813 3.01 -17.74 -46.67
N GLY A 814 2.23 -18.03 -47.76
CA GLY A 814 0.96 -17.39 -48.02
C GLY A 814 1.07 -15.92 -48.47
N PHE A 815 2.25 -15.43 -48.78
CA PHE A 815 2.41 -14.06 -49.25
C PHE A 815 1.85 -13.89 -50.68
N ARG A 816 1.02 -12.90 -50.89
CA ARG A 816 0.58 -12.49 -52.24
C ARG A 816 1.74 -11.92 -53.06
N ALA A 817 2.66 -11.20 -52.45
CA ALA A 817 3.89 -10.72 -53.04
C ALA A 817 5.03 -10.95 -52.04
N VAL A 818 6.04 -11.67 -52.45
CA VAL A 818 7.20 -11.98 -51.59
C VAL A 818 8.01 -10.68 -51.39
N PRO A 819 8.22 -10.23 -50.13
CA PRO A 819 8.97 -9.00 -49.86
C PRO A 819 10.44 -9.17 -50.23
N GLY A 820 11.05 -8.11 -50.74
CA GLY A 820 12.48 -8.11 -51.06
C GLY A 820 12.89 -8.86 -52.36
N LYS A 821 11.92 -9.43 -53.14
CA LYS A 821 12.21 -10.11 -54.40
C LYS A 821 12.99 -9.24 -55.38
N GLU A 822 12.71 -7.94 -55.38
CA GLU A 822 13.36 -6.94 -56.28
C GLU A 822 14.88 -6.90 -56.11
N PHE A 823 15.37 -7.25 -54.93
CA PHE A 823 16.77 -7.28 -54.62
C PHE A 823 17.51 -8.32 -55.52
N VAL A 824 17.00 -9.54 -55.59
CA VAL A 824 17.60 -10.62 -56.40
C VAL A 824 17.31 -10.38 -57.89
N GLU A 825 16.09 -9.94 -58.22
CA GLU A 825 15.74 -9.61 -59.62
C GLU A 825 16.63 -8.51 -60.16
N ASN A 826 16.89 -7.45 -59.42
CA ASN A 826 17.77 -6.37 -59.81
C ASN A 826 19.21 -6.85 -59.94
N PHE A 827 19.66 -7.72 -59.03
CA PHE A 827 21.01 -8.30 -59.15
C PHE A 827 21.19 -9.09 -60.46
N ILE A 828 20.23 -9.95 -60.80
CA ILE A 828 20.27 -10.72 -62.05
C ILE A 828 20.21 -9.77 -63.28
N LYS A 829 19.44 -8.70 -63.24
CA LYS A 829 19.30 -7.69 -64.29
C LYS A 829 20.54 -6.86 -64.49
N VAL A 830 21.42 -6.67 -63.48
CA VAL A 830 22.66 -5.91 -63.57
C VAL A 830 23.56 -6.44 -64.71
N TYR A 831 23.56 -7.77 -64.92
CA TYR A 831 24.33 -8.38 -66.04
C TYR A 831 23.92 -7.90 -67.42
N TYR A 832 22.76 -7.29 -67.59
CA TYR A 832 22.29 -6.74 -68.86
C TYR A 832 22.48 -5.22 -68.98
N VAL A 833 23.02 -4.57 -67.95
CA VAL A 833 23.30 -3.13 -67.93
C VAL A 833 24.65 -2.88 -68.59
N PRO A 834 24.78 -1.97 -69.58
CA PRO A 834 26.05 -1.59 -70.19
C PRO A 834 27.01 -1.02 -69.13
N GLU A 835 28.35 -1.37 -69.25
CA GLU A 835 29.35 -0.92 -68.29
C GLU A 835 29.32 0.61 -68.02
N ALA A 836 29.08 1.41 -69.06
CA ALA A 836 28.98 2.86 -68.95
C ALA A 836 27.83 3.37 -68.11
N SER A 837 26.79 2.57 -67.93
CA SER A 837 25.59 2.91 -67.14
C SER A 837 25.57 2.22 -65.76
N MET A 838 26.56 1.38 -65.45
CA MET A 838 26.60 0.57 -64.24
C MET A 838 26.78 1.42 -62.98
N GLU A 839 27.66 2.42 -63.03
CA GLU A 839 27.87 3.34 -61.89
C GLU A 839 26.58 4.11 -61.52
N GLN A 840 25.85 4.61 -62.53
CA GLN A 840 24.57 5.31 -62.32
C GLN A 840 23.56 4.37 -61.76
N TRP A 841 23.47 3.16 -62.28
CA TRP A 841 22.53 2.15 -61.80
C TRP A 841 22.79 1.78 -60.34
N ILE A 842 24.07 1.65 -59.89
CA ILE A 842 24.48 1.40 -58.49
C ILE A 842 24.06 2.57 -57.61
N VAL A 843 24.22 3.81 -58.07
CA VAL A 843 23.82 5.01 -57.32
C VAL A 843 22.33 5.06 -57.14
N ASP A 844 21.54 4.79 -58.19
CA ASP A 844 20.08 4.81 -58.17
C ASP A 844 19.47 3.70 -57.30
N ASN A 845 20.19 2.57 -57.12
CA ASN A 845 19.76 1.43 -56.31
C ASN A 845 20.49 1.34 -54.94
N ARG A 846 21.09 2.41 -54.45
CA ARG A 846 21.82 2.47 -53.18
C ARG A 846 20.97 2.05 -51.95
N ASN A 847 19.66 2.20 -52.03
CA ASN A 847 18.71 1.87 -50.93
C ASN A 847 18.49 0.35 -50.76
N VAL A 848 19.05 -0.49 -51.59
CA VAL A 848 18.86 -1.93 -51.65
C VAL A 848 20.07 -2.70 -51.11
N GLY A 849 20.73 -2.23 -50.03
CA GLY A 849 21.72 -3.01 -49.25
C GLY A 849 23.07 -3.33 -49.96
N PHE A 850 23.41 -2.64 -51.01
CA PHE A 850 24.58 -2.90 -51.86
C PHE A 850 25.97 -2.49 -51.28
N HIS A 851 26.12 -2.38 -49.98
CA HIS A 851 27.43 -2.02 -49.41
C HIS A 851 28.56 -3.04 -49.71
N ARG A 852 28.28 -4.31 -50.09
CA ARG A 852 29.25 -5.34 -50.45
C ARG A 852 29.56 -5.41 -51.92
N GLN A 853 28.77 -4.77 -52.80
CA GLN A 853 29.01 -4.82 -54.26
C GLN A 853 30.23 -4.02 -54.73
N ARG A 854 30.70 -3.07 -53.95
CA ARG A 854 31.90 -2.29 -54.29
C ARG A 854 33.17 -3.15 -54.31
N GLU A 855 33.20 -4.21 -53.53
CA GLU A 855 34.32 -5.19 -53.47
C GLU A 855 34.23 -6.26 -54.57
N MET A 856 33.08 -6.40 -55.26
CA MET A 856 32.85 -7.40 -56.29
C MET A 856 33.07 -6.90 -57.71
N LEU A 857 33.21 -5.58 -57.92
CA LEU A 857 33.46 -4.95 -59.21
C LEU A 857 34.97 -4.67 -59.48
N HIS A 858 35.84 -4.99 -58.52
CA HIS A 858 37.28 -5.04 -58.67
C HIS A 858 37.73 -6.48 -58.70
#